data_1dc3e10ddfb34b7a2782c9bd0687fccc
#
_entry.id   1dc3e10ddfb34b7a2782c9bd0687fccc
#
_cell.length_a   1.000
_cell.length_b   1.000
_cell.length_c   1.000
_cell.angle_alpha   90.00
_cell.angle_beta   90.00
_cell.angle_gamma   90.00
#
_symmetry.space_group_name_H-M   'P 1'
#
loop_
_entity.id
_entity.type
_entity.pdbx_description
1 polymer ?
#
loop_
_entity_poly.entity_id
_entity_poly.type
_entity_poly.pdbx_seq_one_letter_code
_entity_poly.pdbx_strand_id
1 'polypeptide(L)'
;MNSLTTSAFDLPDHLAPKADPALIARDVQHFAAIAESLEQSIAELSDRLDAERKSPGGIGRQAMDRDLEIHRLTARLRALRRFGLDLCLGHMVSADDPEPVYVGRLGLTDSTGRRLLLDWRSPAAEPFFGATHGNPMGLASRRRYRWTRGRISDYWDEVFTSDGFEGHAAALDDQSAFIASLGGNRSPRMRDVLGTIQADQDAIIRAGSRGALVVDGGPGTGKTVVALHRSAYLLYSDPRLGHRRGGVLFVGPHQPYLAYVADVLPSLGEEGVQTCTLRDLVAEGGGAAVETDPEVARLKSSAELVKAIEPAVRFYENPPTKGMTVTTHFSDIWLSPEDWAEAFDAAEPGTPHNEARDQIWEELLTILLDKHDDDEASPDLLRKSLLRNRELLKTFNRAWPLIEAADLVGDLWTVPAYLRKCAPWLSTDEIRLLQRADAQAWTVSDLPLLDAARLRLGDPEAARRKRRHKADLAAEREKMNKVVDALIESDHDGEGLVTMLRGEDIQNSLVEETTAPGTEPDQLAGPFAHIVVDEAQELTDAEWQMLLLRCPSRSFTIVGDRAQARHGFTESWQERLERVGLDRINLASLSINYRTPEEIMAAAEPVIRAALPDANVPTSIRSNDIPVVHGSVSELHSILDTWLAANADGIACVIGDPTFETTSRVRSLTPELSKGLEFDLVVLIDPEKFGEGIEGAVDRYVAMTRATQQLVILTSS
;
A
#
# COMPACT_ATOMS: atom_id res chain seq x y z
N MET A 1 27.88 -30.13 18.11
CA MET A 1 28.27 -31.04 17.02
C MET A 1 27.40 -32.29 17.13
N ASN A 2 26.30 -32.36 16.43
CA ASN A 2 25.62 -33.56 16.00
C ASN A 2 24.82 -33.16 14.78
N SER A 3 25.49 -33.20 13.61
CA SER A 3 24.87 -33.11 12.30
C SER A 3 24.12 -34.42 12.04
N LEU A 4 22.90 -34.51 12.56
CA LEU A 4 21.93 -35.42 12.02
C LEU A 4 21.47 -34.78 10.69
N THR A 5 21.95 -35.35 9.59
CA THR A 5 21.37 -35.17 8.24
C THR A 5 19.95 -35.65 8.27
N THR A 6 19.06 -34.87 8.85
CA THR A 6 17.64 -35.12 8.85
C THR A 6 17.17 -34.94 7.40
N SER A 7 16.65 -35.96 6.75
CA SER A 7 16.11 -35.89 5.39
C SER A 7 15.19 -34.69 5.24
N ALA A 8 15.33 -33.95 4.15
CA ALA A 8 14.40 -32.85 3.81
C ALA A 8 12.96 -33.35 3.61
N PHE A 9 12.79 -34.63 3.32
CA PHE A 9 11.51 -35.30 3.09
C PHE A 9 10.97 -35.95 4.34
N ASP A 10 9.68 -35.78 4.60
CA ASP A 10 8.89 -36.38 5.66
C ASP A 10 7.52 -36.74 5.08
N LEU A 11 7.53 -37.78 4.23
CA LEU A 11 6.35 -38.20 3.48
C LEU A 11 5.51 -39.18 4.34
N PRO A 12 4.19 -38.96 4.44
CA PRO A 12 3.28 -39.87 5.14
C PRO A 12 3.26 -41.26 4.51
N ASP A 13 2.89 -42.28 5.29
CA ASP A 13 2.90 -43.71 4.87
C ASP A 13 2.13 -43.96 3.56
N HIS A 14 1.03 -43.26 3.32
CA HIS A 14 0.25 -43.42 2.10
C HIS A 14 0.99 -42.87 0.84
N LEU A 15 2.04 -42.08 1.01
CA LEU A 15 2.92 -41.56 -0.05
C LEU A 15 4.26 -42.33 -0.11
N ALA A 16 4.39 -43.50 0.53
CA ALA A 16 5.61 -44.30 0.53
C ALA A 16 6.23 -44.54 -0.87
N PRO A 17 5.46 -44.72 -1.95
CA PRO A 17 6.03 -44.85 -3.30
C PRO A 17 6.82 -43.63 -3.75
N LYS A 18 6.48 -42.40 -3.27
CA LYS A 18 7.21 -41.15 -3.56
C LYS A 18 8.52 -41.04 -2.77
N ALA A 19 8.74 -41.88 -1.76
CA ALA A 19 9.98 -41.90 -0.97
C ALA A 19 11.10 -42.75 -1.59
N ASP A 20 10.89 -43.28 -2.79
CA ASP A 20 11.92 -44.05 -3.50
C ASP A 20 13.18 -43.19 -3.71
N PRO A 21 14.35 -43.62 -3.25
CA PRO A 21 15.62 -42.92 -3.44
C PRO A 21 15.92 -42.56 -4.89
N ALA A 22 15.47 -43.35 -5.85
CA ALA A 22 15.63 -43.07 -7.27
C ALA A 22 14.93 -41.79 -7.71
N LEU A 23 13.85 -41.38 -7.01
CA LEU A 23 13.05 -40.21 -7.31
C LEU A 23 13.53 -38.93 -6.59
N ILE A 24 14.15 -39.10 -5.39
CA ILE A 24 14.43 -37.95 -4.50
C ILE A 24 15.93 -37.73 -4.18
N ALA A 25 16.83 -38.69 -4.55
CA ALA A 25 18.25 -38.59 -4.17
C ALA A 25 18.92 -37.32 -4.64
N ARG A 26 18.60 -36.85 -5.84
CA ARG A 26 19.15 -35.60 -6.42
C ARG A 26 18.68 -34.39 -5.63
N ASP A 27 17.40 -34.34 -5.28
CA ASP A 27 16.80 -33.28 -4.47
C ASP A 27 17.43 -33.24 -3.07
N VAL A 28 17.60 -34.41 -2.43
CA VAL A 28 18.25 -34.50 -1.11
C VAL A 28 19.65 -33.93 -1.12
N GLN A 29 20.44 -34.24 -2.15
CA GLN A 29 21.78 -33.71 -2.32
C GLN A 29 21.75 -32.20 -2.53
N HIS A 30 20.80 -31.71 -3.34
CA HIS A 30 20.66 -30.28 -3.62
C HIS A 30 20.21 -29.50 -2.38
N PHE A 31 19.27 -30.03 -1.59
CA PHE A 31 18.86 -29.43 -0.32
C PHE A 31 19.96 -29.38 0.72
N ALA A 32 20.88 -30.32 0.74
CA ALA A 32 22.06 -30.26 1.59
C ALA A 32 22.95 -29.05 1.21
N ALA A 33 23.16 -28.83 -0.10
CA ALA A 33 23.91 -27.68 -0.58
C ALA A 33 23.20 -26.34 -0.30
N ILE A 34 21.85 -26.31 -0.38
CA ILE A 34 21.06 -25.13 0.02
C ILE A 34 21.25 -24.83 1.50
N ALA A 35 21.15 -25.84 2.38
CA ALA A 35 21.32 -25.67 3.82
C ALA A 35 22.67 -25.09 4.18
N GLU A 36 23.76 -25.65 3.63
CA GLU A 36 25.13 -25.20 3.84
C GLU A 36 25.32 -23.74 3.37
N SER A 37 24.86 -23.43 2.15
CA SER A 37 24.99 -22.07 1.58
C SER A 37 24.13 -21.05 2.33
N LEU A 38 22.95 -21.44 2.84
CA LEU A 38 22.10 -20.56 3.64
C LEU A 38 22.76 -20.21 4.98
N GLU A 39 23.32 -21.21 5.70
CA GLU A 39 24.05 -20.99 6.95
C GLU A 39 25.26 -20.08 6.74
N GLN A 40 26.03 -20.33 5.69
CA GLN A 40 27.19 -19.50 5.33
C GLN A 40 26.76 -18.05 5.00
N SER A 41 25.72 -17.86 4.18
CA SER A 41 25.23 -16.54 3.81
C SER A 41 24.72 -15.75 5.02
N ILE A 42 24.05 -16.43 5.97
CA ILE A 42 23.59 -15.79 7.22
C ILE A 42 24.78 -15.36 8.07
N ALA A 43 25.81 -16.19 8.18
CA ALA A 43 27.02 -15.85 8.94
C ALA A 43 27.75 -14.64 8.32
N GLU A 44 28.03 -14.68 7.01
CA GLU A 44 28.70 -13.59 6.30
C GLU A 44 27.95 -12.26 6.39
N LEU A 45 26.63 -12.27 6.21
CA LEU A 45 25.80 -11.07 6.33
C LEU A 45 25.75 -10.53 7.77
N SER A 46 25.77 -11.43 8.77
CA SER A 46 25.82 -11.03 10.18
C SER A 46 27.13 -10.34 10.51
N ASP A 47 28.26 -10.91 10.04
CA ASP A 47 29.59 -10.33 10.25
C ASP A 47 29.73 -8.96 9.56
N ARG A 48 29.20 -8.83 8.33
CA ARG A 48 29.18 -7.55 7.61
C ARG A 48 28.33 -6.50 8.34
N LEU A 49 27.14 -6.88 8.80
CA LEU A 49 26.25 -6.00 9.55
C LEU A 49 26.93 -5.51 10.84
N ASP A 50 27.62 -6.39 11.54
CA ASP A 50 28.34 -6.05 12.76
C ASP A 50 29.56 -5.15 12.46
N ALA A 51 30.23 -5.34 11.32
CA ALA A 51 31.30 -4.49 10.88
C ALA A 51 30.82 -3.07 10.56
N GLU A 52 29.70 -2.95 9.81
CA GLU A 52 29.08 -1.66 9.48
C GLU A 52 28.58 -0.91 10.74
N ARG A 53 28.00 -1.61 11.69
CA ARG A 53 27.58 -1.02 12.96
C ARG A 53 28.72 -0.49 13.81
N LYS A 54 29.88 -1.15 13.76
CA LYS A 54 31.11 -0.76 14.49
C LYS A 54 31.96 0.28 13.75
N SER A 55 31.69 0.49 12.45
CA SER A 55 32.44 1.48 11.68
C SER A 55 32.15 2.89 12.21
N PRO A 56 33.16 3.79 12.26
CA PRO A 56 32.96 5.16 12.71
C PRO A 56 31.89 5.81 11.86
N GLY A 57 30.92 6.47 12.52
CA GLY A 57 29.89 7.25 11.83
C GLY A 57 30.58 8.33 11.00
N GLY A 58 30.53 8.23 9.68
CA GLY A 58 30.92 9.31 8.80
C GLY A 58 30.00 10.51 9.00
N ILE A 59 30.35 11.65 8.39
CA ILE A 59 29.54 12.87 8.43
C ILE A 59 28.81 12.99 7.08
N GLY A 60 27.54 13.44 7.09
CA GLY A 60 26.78 13.74 5.89
C GLY A 60 26.44 12.51 5.04
N ARG A 61 26.77 12.55 3.75
CA ARG A 61 26.45 11.50 2.78
C ARG A 61 26.99 10.11 3.20
N GLN A 62 28.16 10.05 3.85
CA GLN A 62 28.73 8.78 4.31
C GLN A 62 27.92 8.15 5.44
N ALA A 63 27.39 8.96 6.38
CA ALA A 63 26.51 8.46 7.44
C ALA A 63 25.21 7.89 6.84
N MET A 64 24.62 8.60 5.89
CA MET A 64 23.39 8.18 5.20
C MET A 64 23.61 6.90 4.38
N ASP A 65 24.73 6.79 3.66
CA ASP A 65 25.06 5.58 2.88
C ASP A 65 25.28 4.38 3.82
N ARG A 66 25.91 4.59 4.98
CA ARG A 66 26.09 3.55 6.02
C ARG A 66 24.74 3.10 6.59
N ASP A 67 23.87 4.03 6.97
CA ASP A 67 22.58 3.70 7.55
C ASP A 67 21.69 2.96 6.55
N LEU A 68 21.76 3.32 5.27
CA LEU A 68 21.10 2.58 4.17
C LEU A 68 21.66 1.16 4.03
N GLU A 69 23.00 0.99 4.12
CA GLU A 69 23.61 -0.35 4.05
C GLU A 69 23.26 -1.19 5.27
N ILE A 70 23.27 -0.63 6.48
CA ILE A 70 22.80 -1.30 7.70
C ILE A 70 21.34 -1.75 7.55
N HIS A 71 20.48 -0.87 7.04
CA HIS A 71 19.06 -1.19 6.80
C HIS A 71 18.93 -2.34 5.78
N ARG A 72 19.63 -2.26 4.67
CA ARG A 72 19.65 -3.28 3.61
C ARG A 72 20.16 -4.64 4.10
N LEU A 73 21.27 -4.66 4.83
CA LEU A 73 21.84 -5.88 5.41
C LEU A 73 20.88 -6.49 6.45
N THR A 74 20.25 -5.65 7.27
CA THR A 74 19.27 -6.10 8.27
C THR A 74 18.05 -6.72 7.62
N ALA A 75 17.50 -6.10 6.59
CA ALA A 75 16.35 -6.63 5.84
C ALA A 75 16.71 -7.97 5.16
N ARG A 76 17.88 -8.03 4.47
CA ARG A 76 18.34 -9.26 3.84
C ARG A 76 18.55 -10.39 4.83
N LEU A 77 19.15 -10.09 5.98
CA LEU A 77 19.38 -11.07 7.05
C LEU A 77 18.09 -11.58 7.66
N ARG A 78 17.11 -10.72 7.89
CA ARG A 78 15.76 -11.13 8.32
C ARG A 78 15.09 -12.06 7.30
N ALA A 79 15.15 -11.70 6.01
CA ALA A 79 14.57 -12.51 4.95
C ALA A 79 15.19 -13.92 4.91
N LEU A 80 16.53 -14.05 5.00
CA LEU A 80 17.19 -15.36 5.03
C LEU A 80 16.90 -16.15 6.29
N ARG A 81 16.84 -15.50 7.47
CA ARG A 81 16.55 -16.18 8.75
C ARG A 81 15.09 -16.61 8.89
N ARG A 82 14.19 -16.04 8.10
CA ARG A 82 12.77 -16.40 8.11
C ARG A 82 12.53 -17.78 7.54
N PHE A 83 13.35 -18.19 6.58
CA PHE A 83 13.21 -19.44 5.85
C PHE A 83 14.28 -20.45 6.26
N GLY A 84 13.90 -21.72 6.20
CA GLY A 84 14.82 -22.83 6.16
C GLY A 84 14.93 -23.38 4.74
N LEU A 85 14.84 -24.70 4.57
CA LEU A 85 14.79 -25.36 3.26
C LEU A 85 13.53 -25.01 2.46
N ASP A 86 12.46 -24.60 3.12
CA ASP A 86 11.20 -24.13 2.52
C ASP A 86 11.37 -22.83 1.69
N LEU A 87 12.59 -22.30 1.63
CA LEU A 87 13.02 -21.32 0.64
C LEU A 87 12.87 -21.86 -0.79
N CYS A 88 13.01 -23.17 -1.03
CA CYS A 88 12.85 -23.82 -2.32
C CYS A 88 11.40 -24.17 -2.60
N LEU A 89 10.87 -23.73 -3.75
CA LEU A 89 9.49 -23.99 -4.19
C LEU A 89 9.35 -25.26 -5.02
N GLY A 90 10.40 -25.59 -5.78
CA GLY A 90 10.42 -26.70 -6.71
C GLY A 90 11.57 -26.59 -7.68
N HIS A 91 11.51 -27.41 -8.74
CA HIS A 91 12.45 -27.30 -9.84
C HIS A 91 11.75 -27.51 -11.19
N MET A 92 12.39 -27.08 -12.25
CA MET A 92 11.97 -27.29 -13.63
C MET A 92 13.13 -27.88 -14.43
N VAL A 93 12.80 -28.69 -15.43
CA VAL A 93 13.75 -29.30 -16.36
C VAL A 93 13.38 -28.83 -17.77
N SER A 94 14.34 -28.24 -18.48
CA SER A 94 14.16 -27.84 -19.87
C SER A 94 14.11 -29.07 -20.80
N ALA A 95 13.42 -28.94 -21.94
CA ALA A 95 13.45 -29.97 -22.97
C ALA A 95 14.83 -30.10 -23.64
N ASP A 96 15.63 -29.03 -23.62
CA ASP A 96 16.96 -28.98 -24.22
C ASP A 96 18.11 -29.28 -23.24
N ASP A 97 17.84 -29.22 -21.92
CA ASP A 97 18.86 -29.43 -20.88
C ASP A 97 18.28 -30.26 -19.71
N PRO A 98 18.82 -31.47 -19.45
CA PRO A 98 18.33 -32.36 -18.40
C PRO A 98 18.70 -31.91 -16.97
N GLU A 99 19.52 -30.84 -16.83
CA GLU A 99 19.87 -30.31 -15.50
C GLU A 99 18.69 -29.53 -14.90
N PRO A 100 18.20 -29.90 -13.68
CA PRO A 100 17.12 -29.17 -13.04
C PRO A 100 17.55 -27.79 -12.58
N VAL A 101 16.71 -26.81 -12.85
CA VAL A 101 16.83 -25.44 -12.31
C VAL A 101 15.87 -25.33 -11.13
N TYR A 102 16.42 -25.17 -9.92
CA TYR A 102 15.62 -25.01 -8.72
C TYR A 102 15.15 -23.55 -8.55
N VAL A 103 13.88 -23.38 -8.27
CA VAL A 103 13.23 -22.08 -8.09
C VAL A 103 12.95 -21.85 -6.61
N GLY A 104 13.34 -20.71 -6.12
CA GLY A 104 13.18 -20.34 -4.70
C GLY A 104 12.50 -18.99 -4.50
N ARG A 105 12.12 -18.71 -3.26
CA ARG A 105 11.56 -17.42 -2.81
C ARG A 105 12.58 -16.28 -2.94
N LEU A 106 13.86 -16.64 -2.82
CA LEU A 106 15.00 -15.76 -3.00
C LEU A 106 16.05 -16.49 -3.83
N GLY A 107 16.88 -15.73 -4.56
CA GLY A 107 18.05 -16.28 -5.21
C GLY A 107 19.12 -16.66 -4.19
N LEU A 108 19.76 -17.83 -4.38
CA LEU A 108 20.87 -18.32 -3.56
C LEU A 108 22.00 -18.86 -4.44
N THR A 109 23.23 -18.52 -4.10
CA THR A 109 24.45 -19.01 -4.75
C THR A 109 25.36 -19.62 -3.70
N ASP A 110 26.12 -20.67 -4.06
CA ASP A 110 27.14 -21.21 -3.19
C ASP A 110 28.43 -20.37 -3.20
N SER A 111 29.41 -20.76 -2.39
CA SER A 111 30.70 -20.07 -2.27
C SER A 111 31.53 -20.07 -3.57
N THR A 112 31.21 -20.95 -4.52
CA THR A 112 31.86 -21.00 -5.85
C THR A 112 31.16 -20.10 -6.88
N GLY A 113 30.03 -19.46 -6.53
CA GLY A 113 29.21 -18.67 -7.44
C GLY A 113 28.22 -19.48 -8.26
N ARG A 114 28.09 -20.80 -8.02
CA ARG A 114 27.07 -21.63 -8.66
C ARG A 114 25.70 -21.28 -8.10
N ARG A 115 24.72 -21.05 -8.98
CA ARG A 115 23.35 -20.79 -8.59
C ARG A 115 22.70 -22.05 -8.03
N LEU A 116 22.26 -21.99 -6.77
CA LEU A 116 21.49 -23.05 -6.11
C LEU A 116 20.00 -22.81 -6.25
N LEU A 117 19.54 -21.56 -6.12
CA LEU A 117 18.15 -21.19 -6.31
C LEU A 117 18.03 -20.00 -7.25
N LEU A 118 17.14 -20.11 -8.21
CA LEU A 118 16.67 -19.02 -9.06
C LEU A 118 15.55 -18.28 -8.32
N ASP A 119 15.67 -16.97 -8.22
CA ASP A 119 14.61 -16.14 -7.62
C ASP A 119 13.32 -16.25 -8.46
N TRP A 120 12.19 -16.49 -7.83
CA TRP A 120 10.89 -16.64 -8.47
C TRP A 120 10.48 -15.41 -9.31
N ARG A 121 10.96 -14.23 -8.92
CA ARG A 121 10.70 -12.96 -9.61
C ARG A 121 11.51 -12.80 -10.90
N SER A 122 12.55 -13.58 -11.06
CA SER A 122 13.36 -13.56 -12.29
C SER A 122 12.51 -13.93 -13.52
N PRO A 123 12.70 -13.27 -14.68
CA PRO A 123 12.08 -13.72 -15.92
C PRO A 123 12.38 -15.18 -16.28
N ALA A 124 13.58 -15.69 -15.93
CA ALA A 124 13.95 -17.08 -16.16
C ALA A 124 13.13 -18.10 -15.33
N ALA A 125 12.42 -17.66 -14.28
CA ALA A 125 11.53 -18.49 -13.48
C ALA A 125 10.09 -18.53 -14.02
N GLU A 126 9.76 -17.72 -15.02
CA GLU A 126 8.40 -17.66 -15.61
C GLU A 126 7.89 -19.04 -16.06
N PRO A 127 8.68 -19.91 -16.75
CA PRO A 127 8.19 -21.22 -17.17
C PRO A 127 7.78 -22.12 -16.00
N PHE A 128 8.39 -21.97 -14.80
CA PHE A 128 8.02 -22.74 -13.61
C PHE A 128 6.57 -22.48 -13.19
N PHE A 129 6.05 -21.27 -13.39
CA PHE A 129 4.67 -20.90 -13.02
C PHE A 129 3.73 -20.98 -14.23
N GLY A 130 4.16 -20.45 -15.38
CA GLY A 130 3.33 -20.24 -16.55
C GLY A 130 3.18 -21.43 -17.48
N ALA A 131 4.04 -22.47 -17.41
CA ALA A 131 3.92 -23.61 -18.29
C ALA A 131 2.63 -24.40 -18.06
N THR A 132 2.00 -24.81 -19.16
CA THR A 132 0.81 -25.67 -19.19
C THR A 132 0.99 -26.75 -20.26
N HIS A 133 0.17 -27.80 -20.25
CA HIS A 133 0.20 -28.82 -21.32
C HIS A 133 -0.07 -28.22 -22.71
N GLY A 134 -0.87 -27.16 -22.78
CA GLY A 134 -1.13 -26.43 -24.03
C GLY A 134 0.02 -25.50 -24.48
N ASN A 135 0.83 -25.05 -23.53
CA ASN A 135 2.01 -24.21 -23.76
C ASN A 135 3.12 -24.56 -22.76
N PRO A 136 3.97 -25.55 -23.06
CA PRO A 136 5.03 -26.02 -22.18
C PRO A 136 6.15 -25.01 -21.89
N MET A 137 6.24 -23.89 -22.62
CA MET A 137 7.28 -22.85 -22.48
C MET A 137 8.71 -23.43 -22.50
N GLY A 138 8.95 -24.51 -23.26
CA GLY A 138 10.26 -25.18 -23.38
C GLY A 138 10.60 -26.13 -22.23
N LEU A 139 9.66 -26.45 -21.32
CA LEU A 139 9.89 -27.42 -20.26
C LEU A 139 9.59 -28.84 -20.70
N ALA A 140 10.42 -29.79 -20.25
CA ALA A 140 10.13 -31.22 -20.26
C ALA A 140 9.27 -31.63 -19.06
N SER A 141 9.62 -31.10 -17.86
CA SER A 141 8.88 -31.37 -16.63
C SER A 141 9.09 -30.27 -15.59
N ARG A 142 8.21 -30.21 -14.60
CA ARG A 142 8.43 -29.47 -13.37
C ARG A 142 8.00 -30.26 -12.17
N ARG A 143 8.68 -30.04 -11.02
CA ARG A 143 8.35 -30.59 -9.71
C ARG A 143 8.04 -29.46 -8.76
N ARG A 144 6.93 -29.57 -8.00
CA ARG A 144 6.54 -28.63 -6.94
C ARG A 144 6.60 -29.35 -5.59
N TYR A 145 7.01 -28.64 -4.53
CA TYR A 145 7.12 -29.16 -3.18
C TYR A 145 6.03 -28.58 -2.27
N ARG A 146 5.47 -29.45 -1.42
CA ARG A 146 4.62 -29.05 -0.30
C ARG A 146 5.43 -29.10 0.98
N TRP A 147 5.62 -27.95 1.59
CA TRP A 147 6.35 -27.83 2.84
C TRP A 147 5.39 -27.81 4.03
N THR A 148 5.68 -28.61 5.07
CA THR A 148 4.98 -28.64 6.34
C THR A 148 6.00 -28.67 7.47
N ARG A 149 6.01 -27.65 8.33
CA ARG A 149 6.98 -27.52 9.45
C ARG A 149 8.44 -27.67 9.04
N GLY A 150 8.80 -27.07 7.90
CA GLY A 150 10.19 -27.08 7.38
C GLY A 150 10.62 -28.38 6.72
N ARG A 151 9.70 -29.31 6.44
CA ARG A 151 9.94 -30.56 5.71
C ARG A 151 8.97 -30.73 4.55
N ILE A 152 9.39 -31.42 3.52
CA ILE A 152 8.55 -31.77 2.37
C ILE A 152 7.63 -32.91 2.78
N SER A 153 6.34 -32.61 2.92
CA SER A 153 5.29 -33.60 3.24
C SER A 153 4.65 -34.19 1.99
N ASP A 154 4.85 -33.60 0.82
CA ASP A 154 4.40 -34.11 -0.47
C ASP A 154 5.11 -33.41 -1.61
N TYR A 155 5.12 -33.98 -2.81
CA TYR A 155 5.55 -33.34 -4.05
C TYR A 155 4.82 -33.98 -5.23
N TRP A 156 4.75 -33.22 -6.33
CA TRP A 156 4.13 -33.70 -7.57
C TRP A 156 4.90 -33.21 -8.78
N ASP A 157 4.88 -34.07 -9.81
CA ASP A 157 5.57 -33.86 -11.08
C ASP A 157 4.55 -33.65 -12.19
N GLU A 158 4.74 -32.58 -12.96
CA GLU A 158 4.03 -32.32 -14.20
C GLU A 158 4.99 -32.54 -15.37
N VAL A 159 4.59 -33.38 -16.32
CA VAL A 159 5.39 -33.76 -17.49
C VAL A 159 4.75 -33.22 -18.73
N PHE A 160 5.49 -32.46 -19.50
CA PHE A 160 5.01 -31.76 -20.70
C PHE A 160 5.42 -32.44 -22.01
N THR A 161 6.38 -33.35 -22.00
CA THR A 161 6.87 -34.09 -23.20
C THR A 161 6.56 -35.57 -23.08
N SER A 162 6.31 -36.24 -24.22
CA SER A 162 6.02 -37.69 -24.28
C SER A 162 7.14 -38.57 -23.71
N ASP A 163 8.38 -38.13 -23.86
CA ASP A 163 9.57 -38.88 -23.43
C ASP A 163 9.88 -38.70 -21.92
N GLY A 164 9.20 -37.75 -21.26
CA GLY A 164 9.40 -37.41 -19.86
C GLY A 164 8.65 -38.31 -18.86
N PHE A 165 7.82 -39.26 -19.30
CA PHE A 165 7.05 -40.11 -18.39
C PHE A 165 7.88 -41.17 -17.64
N GLU A 166 9.06 -41.53 -18.15
CA GLU A 166 9.95 -42.47 -17.49
C GLU A 166 10.52 -41.85 -16.20
N GLY A 167 10.26 -42.51 -15.06
CA GLY A 167 10.72 -42.07 -13.75
C GLY A 167 9.78 -41.19 -12.94
N HIS A 168 8.64 -40.72 -13.52
CA HIS A 168 7.72 -39.83 -12.82
C HIS A 168 6.39 -40.49 -12.37
N ALA A 169 6.14 -41.75 -12.75
CA ALA A 169 4.85 -42.43 -12.59
C ALA A 169 4.28 -42.41 -11.15
N ALA A 170 5.15 -42.39 -10.12
CA ALA A 170 4.71 -42.36 -8.73
C ALA A 170 4.28 -40.95 -8.22
N ALA A 171 4.66 -39.89 -8.93
CA ALA A 171 4.49 -38.54 -8.49
C ALA A 171 3.72 -37.65 -9.51
N LEU A 172 3.20 -38.28 -10.60
CA LEU A 172 2.41 -37.58 -11.60
C LEU A 172 1.20 -36.88 -10.95
N ASP A 173 1.04 -35.60 -11.22
CA ASP A 173 -0.13 -34.84 -10.81
C ASP A 173 -1.27 -35.03 -11.81
N ASP A 174 -2.42 -35.52 -11.30
CA ASP A 174 -3.69 -35.60 -12.01
C ASP A 174 -4.63 -34.41 -11.70
N GLN A 175 -4.08 -33.28 -11.21
CA GLN A 175 -4.77 -32.11 -10.67
C GLN A 175 -5.39 -32.35 -9.26
N SER A 176 -5.60 -33.56 -8.84
CA SER A 176 -6.21 -33.87 -7.54
C SER A 176 -5.27 -33.56 -6.37
N ALA A 177 -3.97 -33.76 -6.52
CA ALA A 177 -2.97 -33.43 -5.51
C ALA A 177 -2.87 -31.88 -5.29
N PHE A 178 -2.92 -31.09 -6.35
CA PHE A 178 -2.97 -29.64 -6.27
C PHE A 178 -4.25 -29.16 -5.56
N ILE A 179 -5.42 -29.66 -5.98
CA ILE A 179 -6.71 -29.35 -5.37
C ILE A 179 -6.74 -29.73 -3.89
N ALA A 180 -6.24 -30.92 -3.52
CA ALA A 180 -6.11 -31.36 -2.14
C ALA A 180 -5.19 -30.44 -1.32
N SER A 181 -4.15 -29.89 -1.93
CA SER A 181 -3.25 -28.94 -1.25
C SER A 181 -3.94 -27.64 -0.84
N LEU A 182 -4.95 -27.20 -1.58
CA LEU A 182 -5.77 -26.02 -1.27
C LEU A 182 -6.77 -26.26 -0.15
N GLY A 183 -7.08 -27.53 0.18
CA GLY A 183 -8.08 -27.93 1.16
C GLY A 183 -7.62 -27.95 2.63
N GLY A 184 -6.39 -27.54 2.94
CA GLY A 184 -5.90 -27.51 4.32
C GLY A 184 -6.56 -26.43 5.18
N ASN A 185 -6.63 -26.67 6.52
CA ASN A 185 -7.21 -25.74 7.50
C ASN A 185 -6.61 -24.33 7.40
N ARG A 186 -7.44 -23.31 7.59
CA ARG A 186 -7.04 -21.91 7.55
C ARG A 186 -6.31 -21.49 8.83
N SER A 187 -5.47 -20.46 8.71
CA SER A 187 -4.81 -19.80 9.83
C SER A 187 -5.40 -18.41 10.03
N PRO A 188 -5.22 -17.77 11.21
CA PRO A 188 -5.65 -16.38 11.44
C PRO A 188 -5.00 -15.36 10.50
N ARG A 189 -3.98 -15.77 9.77
CA ARG A 189 -3.24 -14.97 8.79
C ARG A 189 -3.20 -15.70 7.46
N MET A 190 -3.15 -14.92 6.39
CA MET A 190 -3.01 -15.47 5.05
C MET A 190 -1.71 -16.25 4.92
N ARG A 191 -1.80 -17.48 4.43
CA ARG A 191 -0.61 -18.29 4.12
C ARG A 191 -0.04 -17.84 2.78
N ASP A 192 1.27 -17.95 2.70
CA ASP A 192 1.97 -17.80 1.43
C ASP A 192 1.57 -18.95 0.49
N VAL A 193 1.10 -18.58 -0.68
CA VAL A 193 0.62 -19.48 -1.72
C VAL A 193 1.50 -19.47 -2.97
N LEU A 194 2.74 -18.96 -2.86
CA LEU A 194 3.64 -18.83 -4.01
C LEU A 194 3.85 -20.15 -4.77
N GLY A 195 3.90 -21.27 -4.05
CA GLY A 195 4.02 -22.60 -4.65
C GLY A 195 2.78 -23.08 -5.43
N THR A 196 1.64 -22.40 -5.29
CA THR A 196 0.36 -22.78 -5.90
C THR A 196 -0.16 -21.79 -6.95
N ILE A 197 0.63 -20.76 -7.31
CA ILE A 197 0.27 -19.81 -8.36
C ILE A 197 0.07 -20.55 -9.68
N GLN A 198 -1.03 -20.23 -10.36
CA GLN A 198 -1.40 -20.78 -11.66
C GLN A 198 -0.94 -19.89 -12.80
N ALA A 199 -0.95 -20.43 -14.03
CA ALA A 199 -0.45 -19.75 -15.22
C ALA A 199 -1.18 -18.44 -15.54
N ASP A 200 -2.51 -18.39 -15.36
CA ASP A 200 -3.35 -17.20 -15.54
C ASP A 200 -3.01 -16.12 -14.51
N GLN A 201 -2.79 -16.50 -13.26
CA GLN A 201 -2.36 -15.60 -12.19
C GLN A 201 -0.93 -15.09 -12.43
N ASP A 202 0.01 -15.94 -12.81
CA ASP A 202 1.41 -15.57 -13.07
C ASP A 202 1.53 -14.58 -14.22
N ALA A 203 0.76 -14.77 -15.30
CA ALA A 203 0.71 -13.84 -16.42
C ALA A 203 0.29 -12.41 -15.99
N ILE A 204 -0.67 -12.31 -15.08
CA ILE A 204 -1.11 -11.03 -14.51
C ILE A 204 -0.05 -10.45 -13.56
N ILE A 205 0.57 -11.28 -12.72
CA ILE A 205 1.64 -10.86 -11.79
C ILE A 205 2.79 -10.24 -12.57
N ARG A 206 3.19 -10.82 -13.71
CA ARG A 206 4.32 -10.39 -14.53
C ARG A 206 4.01 -9.30 -15.55
N ALA A 207 2.75 -8.92 -15.71
CA ALA A 207 2.37 -7.83 -16.61
C ALA A 207 3.07 -6.51 -16.24
N GLY A 208 3.34 -5.65 -17.21
CA GLY A 208 4.04 -4.37 -17.01
C GLY A 208 3.33 -3.42 -16.05
N SER A 209 4.07 -2.43 -15.52
CA SER A 209 3.58 -1.46 -14.52
C SER A 209 2.91 -0.21 -15.13
N ARG A 210 2.93 -0.02 -16.45
CA ARG A 210 2.47 1.22 -17.08
C ARG A 210 0.95 1.27 -17.19
N GLY A 211 0.35 2.38 -16.74
CA GLY A 211 -1.10 2.59 -16.73
C GLY A 211 -1.79 1.83 -15.60
N ALA A 212 -3.08 1.63 -15.72
CA ALA A 212 -3.89 0.90 -14.77
C ALA A 212 -4.15 -0.53 -15.28
N LEU A 213 -3.71 -1.53 -14.52
CA LEU A 213 -4.10 -2.92 -14.72
C LEU A 213 -5.25 -3.24 -13.79
N VAL A 214 -6.41 -3.57 -14.35
CA VAL A 214 -7.56 -4.05 -13.59
C VAL A 214 -7.57 -5.57 -13.61
N VAL A 215 -7.70 -6.16 -12.43
CA VAL A 215 -7.84 -7.60 -12.24
C VAL A 215 -9.26 -7.85 -11.71
N ASP A 216 -10.15 -8.20 -12.63
CA ASP A 216 -11.54 -8.55 -12.30
C ASP A 216 -11.69 -10.04 -12.07
N GLY A 217 -12.36 -10.44 -11.00
CA GLY A 217 -12.59 -11.85 -10.71
C GLY A 217 -13.49 -12.06 -9.49
N GLY A 218 -14.25 -13.14 -9.52
CA GLY A 218 -15.15 -13.48 -8.43
C GLY A 218 -14.46 -13.98 -7.16
N PRO A 219 -15.23 -14.42 -6.16
CA PRO A 219 -14.69 -14.97 -4.91
C PRO A 219 -13.79 -16.18 -5.18
N GLY A 220 -12.71 -16.33 -4.41
CA GLY A 220 -11.85 -17.50 -4.47
C GLY A 220 -10.92 -17.62 -5.67
N THR A 221 -10.89 -16.62 -6.58
CA THR A 221 -10.03 -16.64 -7.77
C THR A 221 -8.57 -16.24 -7.47
N GLY A 222 -8.27 -15.81 -6.24
CA GLY A 222 -6.92 -15.44 -5.84
C GLY A 222 -6.52 -13.99 -6.16
N LYS A 223 -7.48 -13.08 -6.35
CA LYS A 223 -7.23 -11.65 -6.62
C LYS A 223 -6.20 -11.02 -5.68
N THR A 224 -6.43 -11.13 -4.38
CA THR A 224 -5.52 -10.63 -3.33
C THR A 224 -4.13 -11.24 -3.43
N VAL A 225 -4.06 -12.55 -3.73
CA VAL A 225 -2.79 -13.25 -4.00
C VAL A 225 -2.04 -12.58 -5.15
N VAL A 226 -2.74 -12.37 -6.26
CA VAL A 226 -2.18 -11.71 -7.45
C VAL A 226 -1.71 -10.30 -7.09
N ALA A 227 -2.51 -9.51 -6.37
CA ALA A 227 -2.16 -8.14 -5.97
C ALA A 227 -0.86 -8.09 -5.14
N LEU A 228 -0.73 -8.94 -4.12
CA LEU A 228 0.43 -9.00 -3.23
C LEU A 228 1.69 -9.50 -3.95
N HIS A 229 1.56 -10.58 -4.74
CA HIS A 229 2.69 -11.12 -5.49
C HIS A 229 3.15 -10.18 -6.60
N ARG A 230 2.20 -9.49 -7.25
CA ARG A 230 2.52 -8.48 -8.24
C ARG A 230 3.26 -7.29 -7.62
N SER A 231 2.87 -6.85 -6.42
CA SER A 231 3.59 -5.80 -5.69
C SER A 231 5.07 -6.17 -5.50
N ALA A 232 5.33 -7.40 -5.04
CA ALA A 232 6.69 -7.91 -4.86
C ALA A 232 7.44 -8.09 -6.20
N TYR A 233 6.77 -8.59 -7.24
CA TYR A 233 7.35 -8.73 -8.57
C TYR A 233 7.75 -7.38 -9.18
N LEU A 234 6.87 -6.39 -9.13
CA LEU A 234 7.09 -5.07 -9.70
C LEU A 234 8.26 -4.34 -9.03
N LEU A 235 8.38 -4.41 -7.70
CA LEU A 235 9.52 -3.84 -6.98
C LEU A 235 10.86 -4.46 -7.40
N TYR A 236 10.86 -5.77 -7.71
CA TYR A 236 12.04 -6.47 -8.19
C TYR A 236 12.36 -6.17 -9.65
N SER A 237 11.35 -6.18 -10.52
CA SER A 237 11.52 -6.17 -11.99
C SER A 237 11.58 -4.77 -12.59
N ASP A 238 10.98 -3.76 -11.95
CA ASP A 238 10.90 -2.40 -12.47
C ASP A 238 11.74 -1.41 -11.63
N PRO A 239 12.94 -1.01 -12.11
CA PRO A 239 13.81 -0.07 -11.39
C PRO A 239 13.18 1.31 -11.12
N ARG A 240 12.07 1.65 -11.82
CA ARG A 240 11.35 2.92 -11.61
C ARG A 240 10.54 2.94 -10.34
N LEU A 241 10.26 1.77 -9.76
CA LEU A 241 9.41 1.61 -8.57
C LEU A 241 10.21 1.48 -7.27
N GLY A 242 11.54 1.55 -7.33
CA GLY A 242 12.40 1.46 -6.14
C GLY A 242 12.14 2.58 -5.13
N HIS A 243 12.47 2.34 -3.84
CA HIS A 243 12.24 3.27 -2.73
C HIS A 243 12.70 4.72 -2.96
N ARG A 244 13.82 4.91 -3.68
CA ARG A 244 14.32 6.26 -4.02
C ARG A 244 13.43 7.02 -5.01
N ARG A 245 12.39 6.40 -5.55
CA ARG A 245 11.48 6.95 -6.57
C ARG A 245 10.00 6.87 -6.19
N GLY A 246 9.70 6.77 -4.89
CA GLY A 246 8.35 6.79 -4.36
C GLY A 246 7.80 5.43 -3.90
N GLY A 247 8.39 4.30 -4.31
CA GLY A 247 7.96 2.99 -3.83
C GLY A 247 6.57 2.55 -4.30
N VAL A 248 6.04 1.54 -3.62
CA VAL A 248 4.71 0.96 -3.88
C VAL A 248 3.83 1.13 -2.63
N LEU A 249 2.61 1.63 -2.83
CA LEU A 249 1.56 1.68 -1.81
C LEU A 249 0.55 0.56 -2.09
N PHE A 250 0.20 -0.21 -1.05
CA PHE A 250 -0.87 -1.19 -1.07
C PHE A 250 -2.03 -0.69 -0.21
N VAL A 251 -3.19 -0.49 -0.82
CA VAL A 251 -4.40 -0.01 -0.16
C VAL A 251 -5.39 -1.16 0.00
N GLY A 252 -5.72 -1.47 1.26
CA GLY A 252 -6.72 -2.48 1.61
C GLY A 252 -8.02 -1.87 2.13
N PRO A 253 -9.10 -2.66 2.20
CA PRO A 253 -10.43 -2.16 2.56
C PRO A 253 -10.55 -1.74 4.03
N HIS A 254 -9.91 -2.46 4.95
CA HIS A 254 -10.01 -2.22 6.40
C HIS A 254 -8.84 -2.84 7.19
N GLN A 255 -8.61 -2.40 8.43
CA GLN A 255 -7.49 -2.84 9.27
C GLN A 255 -7.44 -4.36 9.55
N PRO A 256 -8.57 -5.07 9.85
CA PRO A 256 -8.54 -6.53 9.99
C PRO A 256 -8.03 -7.26 8.76
N TYR A 257 -8.34 -6.76 7.56
CA TYR A 257 -7.81 -7.30 6.31
C TYR A 257 -6.30 -7.09 6.19
N LEU A 258 -5.80 -5.88 6.47
CA LEU A 258 -4.37 -5.60 6.44
C LEU A 258 -3.60 -6.48 7.42
N ALA A 259 -4.15 -6.70 8.62
CA ALA A 259 -3.57 -7.62 9.60
C ALA A 259 -3.56 -9.09 9.11
N TYR A 260 -4.57 -9.50 8.34
CA TYR A 260 -4.64 -10.85 7.75
C TYR A 260 -3.55 -11.07 6.69
N VAL A 261 -3.27 -10.06 5.85
CA VAL A 261 -2.29 -10.16 4.75
C VAL A 261 -0.86 -9.71 5.13
N ALA A 262 -0.66 -9.20 6.34
CA ALA A 262 0.57 -8.53 6.79
C ALA A 262 1.86 -9.36 6.61
N ASP A 263 1.76 -10.69 6.71
CA ASP A 263 2.93 -11.57 6.61
C ASP A 263 3.28 -11.98 5.18
N VAL A 264 2.41 -11.70 4.20
CA VAL A 264 2.60 -12.20 2.82
C VAL A 264 3.76 -11.48 2.13
N LEU A 265 3.75 -10.15 2.09
CA LEU A 265 4.83 -9.37 1.45
C LEU A 265 6.22 -9.66 2.03
N PRO A 266 6.40 -9.68 3.38
CA PRO A 266 7.67 -10.11 3.97
C PRO A 266 8.03 -11.57 3.62
N SER A 267 7.03 -12.47 3.43
CA SER A 267 7.30 -13.85 3.01
C SER A 267 7.76 -13.96 1.55
N LEU A 268 7.51 -12.94 0.75
CA LEU A 268 7.99 -12.82 -0.63
C LEU A 268 9.34 -12.12 -0.73
N GLY A 269 9.92 -11.73 0.41
CA GLY A 269 11.20 -11.03 0.48
C GLY A 269 11.12 -9.52 0.28
N GLU A 270 9.91 -8.95 0.41
CA GLU A 270 9.67 -7.51 0.22
C GLU A 270 9.22 -6.85 1.53
N GLU A 271 10.02 -5.91 2.03
CA GLU A 271 9.70 -5.04 3.16
C GLU A 271 9.38 -3.60 2.71
N GLY A 272 9.45 -3.34 1.42
CA GLY A 272 9.38 -2.00 0.85
C GLY A 272 8.01 -1.55 0.35
N VAL A 273 6.98 -2.36 0.54
CA VAL A 273 5.60 -2.00 0.24
C VAL A 273 4.98 -1.38 1.47
N GLN A 274 4.53 -0.15 1.35
CA GLN A 274 3.72 0.48 2.39
C GLN A 274 2.29 -0.02 2.29
N THR A 275 1.64 -0.29 3.43
CA THR A 275 0.27 -0.78 3.48
C THR A 275 -0.60 0.14 4.33
N CYS A 276 -1.77 0.52 3.82
CA CYS A 276 -2.72 1.37 4.54
C CYS A 276 -4.16 1.10 4.11
N THR A 277 -5.11 1.64 4.86
CA THR A 277 -6.48 1.88 4.41
C THR A 277 -6.62 3.33 3.92
N LEU A 278 -7.72 3.66 3.23
CA LEU A 278 -7.99 5.05 2.85
C LEU A 278 -8.10 5.99 4.07
N ARG A 279 -8.59 5.47 5.21
CA ARG A 279 -8.68 6.24 6.45
C ARG A 279 -7.32 6.66 7.00
N ASP A 280 -6.30 5.83 6.81
CA ASP A 280 -4.95 6.10 7.29
C ASP A 280 -4.25 7.24 6.51
N LEU A 281 -4.77 7.58 5.32
CA LEU A 281 -4.25 8.67 4.48
C LEU A 281 -4.56 10.06 5.05
N VAL A 282 -5.48 10.15 6.00
CA VAL A 282 -5.97 11.43 6.55
C VAL A 282 -5.97 11.35 8.07
N ALA A 283 -5.44 12.37 8.74
CA ALA A 283 -5.28 12.37 10.19
C ALA A 283 -6.60 12.17 10.96
N GLU A 284 -7.71 12.71 10.43
CA GLU A 284 -9.05 12.59 10.99
C GLU A 284 -9.68 11.20 10.80
N GLY A 285 -9.09 10.37 9.91
CA GLY A 285 -9.67 9.08 9.51
C GLY A 285 -9.86 8.09 10.65
N GLY A 286 -8.96 8.09 11.65
CA GLY A 286 -9.07 7.25 12.83
C GLY A 286 -10.29 7.56 13.72
N GLY A 287 -10.75 8.81 13.73
CA GLY A 287 -11.91 9.27 14.49
C GLY A 287 -13.19 9.46 13.69
N ALA A 288 -13.13 9.32 12.36
CA ALA A 288 -14.26 9.56 11.48
C ALA A 288 -15.35 8.49 11.64
N ALA A 289 -16.61 8.93 11.85
CA ALA A 289 -17.75 8.06 11.94
C ALA A 289 -18.20 7.58 10.54
N VAL A 290 -19.05 6.57 10.48
CA VAL A 290 -19.73 6.19 9.24
C VAL A 290 -20.82 7.23 8.93
N GLU A 291 -20.94 7.66 7.68
CA GLU A 291 -22.04 8.53 7.27
C GLU A 291 -23.36 7.75 7.32
N THR A 292 -24.32 8.28 8.04
CA THR A 292 -25.61 7.60 8.29
C THR A 292 -26.69 8.00 7.30
N ASP A 293 -26.59 9.18 6.69
CA ASP A 293 -27.54 9.65 5.68
C ASP A 293 -27.04 9.23 4.29
N PRO A 294 -27.75 8.35 3.58
CA PRO A 294 -27.33 7.85 2.28
C PRO A 294 -27.24 8.93 1.19
N GLU A 295 -28.10 9.97 1.26
CA GLU A 295 -28.05 11.08 0.30
C GLU A 295 -26.84 11.98 0.56
N VAL A 296 -26.50 12.24 1.82
CA VAL A 296 -25.26 12.95 2.18
C VAL A 296 -24.05 12.14 1.74
N ALA A 297 -24.03 10.83 1.99
CA ALA A 297 -22.96 9.95 1.54
C ALA A 297 -22.81 9.99 0.00
N ARG A 298 -23.91 9.91 -0.74
CA ARG A 298 -23.94 10.00 -2.20
C ARG A 298 -23.37 11.32 -2.72
N LEU A 299 -23.76 12.45 -2.14
CA LEU A 299 -23.27 13.77 -2.55
C LEU A 299 -21.76 13.89 -2.30
N LYS A 300 -21.28 13.46 -1.13
CA LYS A 300 -19.87 13.50 -0.75
C LYS A 300 -19.00 12.50 -1.52
N SER A 301 -19.57 11.45 -2.08
CA SER A 301 -18.85 10.46 -2.88
C SER A 301 -18.47 10.95 -4.29
N SER A 302 -19.00 12.08 -4.72
CA SER A 302 -18.74 12.65 -6.05
C SER A 302 -17.38 13.32 -6.13
N ALA A 303 -16.61 13.01 -7.17
CA ALA A 303 -15.38 13.74 -7.50
C ALA A 303 -15.61 15.24 -7.76
N GLU A 304 -16.84 15.62 -8.15
CA GLU A 304 -17.17 17.03 -8.36
C GLU A 304 -17.17 17.82 -7.06
N LEU A 305 -17.63 17.22 -5.95
CA LEU A 305 -17.62 17.92 -4.67
C LEU A 305 -16.20 18.18 -4.17
N VAL A 306 -15.24 17.29 -4.47
CA VAL A 306 -13.81 17.51 -4.19
C VAL A 306 -13.29 18.75 -4.92
N LYS A 307 -13.78 19.03 -6.12
CA LYS A 307 -13.41 20.25 -6.88
C LYS A 307 -13.82 21.55 -6.19
N ALA A 308 -14.77 21.50 -5.23
CA ALA A 308 -15.16 22.68 -4.45
C ALA A 308 -14.02 23.24 -3.58
N ILE A 309 -13.00 22.46 -3.29
CA ILE A 309 -11.83 22.87 -2.50
C ILE A 309 -11.02 23.97 -3.20
N GLU A 310 -10.85 23.88 -4.52
CA GLU A 310 -10.10 24.90 -5.26
C GLU A 310 -10.73 26.30 -5.16
N PRO A 311 -12.01 26.52 -5.49
CA PRO A 311 -12.63 27.83 -5.28
C PRO A 311 -12.75 28.21 -3.79
N ALA A 312 -12.77 27.24 -2.87
CA ALA A 312 -12.76 27.52 -1.43
C ALA A 312 -11.43 28.16 -1.00
N VAL A 313 -10.30 27.63 -1.44
CA VAL A 313 -8.98 28.21 -1.15
C VAL A 313 -8.81 29.55 -1.89
N ARG A 314 -9.18 29.63 -3.17
CA ARG A 314 -9.09 30.87 -3.96
C ARG A 314 -9.88 32.04 -3.37
N PHE A 315 -10.89 31.75 -2.57
CA PHE A 315 -11.64 32.80 -1.87
C PHE A 315 -10.73 33.63 -0.96
N TYR A 316 -9.67 33.04 -0.43
CA TYR A 316 -8.69 33.66 0.46
C TYR A 316 -7.42 34.14 -0.27
N GLU A 317 -7.33 33.97 -1.59
CA GLU A 317 -6.17 34.33 -2.42
C GLU A 317 -6.37 35.60 -3.23
N ASN A 318 -7.29 36.47 -2.81
CA ASN A 318 -7.55 37.73 -3.51
C ASN A 318 -6.71 38.87 -2.93
N PRO A 319 -5.93 39.60 -3.75
CA PRO A 319 -5.14 40.74 -3.28
C PRO A 319 -6.06 41.85 -2.79
N PRO A 320 -5.59 42.67 -1.83
CA PRO A 320 -6.31 43.86 -1.38
C PRO A 320 -6.59 44.82 -2.55
N THR A 321 -7.84 45.27 -2.66
CA THR A 321 -8.27 46.22 -3.70
C THR A 321 -8.06 47.68 -3.31
N LYS A 322 -7.53 47.92 -2.11
CA LYS A 322 -7.21 49.25 -1.60
C LYS A 322 -5.74 49.29 -1.19
N GLY A 323 -5.06 50.38 -1.62
CA GLY A 323 -3.72 50.64 -1.17
C GLY A 323 -3.67 51.10 0.30
N MET A 324 -2.48 51.09 0.87
CA MET A 324 -2.21 51.58 2.22
C MET A 324 -0.87 52.32 2.29
N THR A 325 -0.76 53.28 3.23
CA THR A 325 0.52 53.87 3.56
C THR A 325 1.21 53.03 4.63
N VAL A 326 2.43 52.60 4.35
CA VAL A 326 3.28 51.85 5.29
C VAL A 326 4.23 52.86 5.94
N THR A 327 3.91 53.26 7.18
CA THR A 327 4.74 54.22 7.94
C THR A 327 5.91 53.48 8.58
N THR A 328 7.13 53.93 8.28
CA THR A 328 8.37 53.47 8.91
C THR A 328 9.01 54.59 9.74
N HIS A 329 10.13 54.29 10.41
CA HIS A 329 10.91 55.33 11.11
C HIS A 329 11.66 56.28 10.13
N PHE A 330 11.73 55.90 8.87
CA PHE A 330 12.53 56.60 7.85
C PHE A 330 11.64 57.38 6.87
N SER A 331 10.53 56.78 6.43
CA SER A 331 9.63 57.36 5.44
C SER A 331 8.26 56.69 5.48
N ASP A 332 7.29 57.35 4.86
CA ASP A 332 5.98 56.83 4.51
C ASP A 332 6.00 56.30 3.08
N ILE A 333 5.77 54.99 2.91
CA ILE A 333 5.79 54.32 1.61
C ILE A 333 4.36 53.98 1.20
N TRP A 334 3.94 54.39 0.00
CA TRP A 334 2.63 54.06 -0.54
C TRP A 334 2.65 52.68 -1.21
N LEU A 335 1.91 51.74 -0.67
CA LEU A 335 1.66 50.42 -1.23
C LEU A 335 0.32 50.46 -1.99
N SER A 336 0.36 50.40 -3.29
CA SER A 336 -0.82 50.46 -4.17
C SER A 336 -1.53 49.11 -4.29
N PRO A 337 -2.77 49.07 -4.84
CA PRO A 337 -3.42 47.80 -5.17
C PRO A 337 -2.64 46.96 -6.20
N GLU A 338 -1.95 47.64 -7.12
CA GLU A 338 -1.12 46.99 -8.15
C GLU A 338 0.09 46.30 -7.52
N ASP A 339 0.73 46.92 -6.53
CA ASP A 339 1.84 46.31 -5.77
C ASP A 339 1.38 45.06 -4.99
N TRP A 340 0.18 45.11 -4.42
CA TRP A 340 -0.41 43.91 -3.78
C TRP A 340 -0.64 42.79 -4.79
N ALA A 341 -1.14 43.15 -5.99
CA ALA A 341 -1.37 42.14 -7.04
C ALA A 341 -0.04 41.50 -7.51
N GLU A 342 0.99 42.35 -7.74
CA GLU A 342 2.34 41.91 -8.12
C GLU A 342 2.93 40.95 -7.07
N ALA A 343 2.86 41.31 -5.77
CA ALA A 343 3.34 40.43 -4.70
C ALA A 343 2.58 39.09 -4.64
N PHE A 344 1.27 39.11 -4.90
CA PHE A 344 0.46 37.88 -4.90
C PHE A 344 0.77 36.97 -6.09
N ASP A 345 1.19 37.51 -7.22
CA ASP A 345 1.61 36.76 -8.40
C ASP A 345 3.03 36.17 -8.29
N ALA A 346 3.81 36.56 -7.26
CA ALA A 346 5.17 36.06 -7.06
C ALA A 346 5.25 34.58 -6.62
N ALA A 347 4.13 34.00 -6.19
CA ALA A 347 4.11 32.59 -5.80
C ALA A 347 4.32 31.67 -7.01
N GLU A 348 5.25 30.74 -6.92
CA GLU A 348 5.47 29.74 -7.97
C GLU A 348 4.20 28.91 -8.22
N PRO A 349 3.81 28.70 -9.50
CA PRO A 349 2.62 27.91 -9.81
C PRO A 349 2.67 26.51 -9.19
N GLY A 350 1.62 26.14 -8.46
CA GLY A 350 1.51 24.85 -7.78
C GLY A 350 2.03 24.85 -6.35
N THR A 351 2.58 25.96 -5.85
CA THR A 351 2.92 26.06 -4.41
C THR A 351 1.64 26.06 -3.56
N PRO A 352 1.57 25.24 -2.50
CA PRO A 352 0.45 25.24 -1.59
C PRO A 352 0.23 26.60 -0.90
N HIS A 353 -1.05 26.93 -0.62
CA HIS A 353 -1.45 28.24 -0.08
C HIS A 353 -0.62 28.71 1.13
N ASN A 354 -0.46 27.85 2.14
CA ASN A 354 0.26 28.21 3.37
C ASN A 354 1.77 28.37 3.12
N GLU A 355 2.34 27.70 2.12
CA GLU A 355 3.75 27.75 1.77
C GLU A 355 4.06 28.96 0.85
N ALA A 356 3.14 29.31 -0.04
CA ALA A 356 3.24 30.49 -0.91
C ALA A 356 3.33 31.79 -0.14
N ARG A 357 2.80 31.82 1.08
CA ARG A 357 2.78 32.98 1.96
C ARG A 357 4.15 33.62 2.18
N ASP A 358 5.20 32.83 2.32
CA ASP A 358 6.55 33.36 2.53
C ASP A 358 7.11 34.01 1.26
N GLN A 359 6.80 33.45 0.07
CA GLN A 359 7.21 34.01 -1.22
C GLN A 359 6.54 35.36 -1.43
N ILE A 360 5.23 35.42 -1.19
CA ILE A 360 4.43 36.68 -1.31
C ILE A 360 4.94 37.77 -0.33
N TRP A 361 5.25 37.35 0.92
CA TRP A 361 5.77 38.28 1.91
C TRP A 361 7.15 38.82 1.54
N GLU A 362 8.05 37.99 1.03
CA GLU A 362 9.38 38.45 0.58
C GLU A 362 9.28 39.42 -0.60
N GLU A 363 8.40 39.12 -1.57
CA GLU A 363 8.17 40.02 -2.70
C GLU A 363 7.59 41.36 -2.26
N LEU A 364 6.62 41.33 -1.34
CA LEU A 364 6.05 42.56 -0.78
C LEU A 364 7.12 43.42 -0.08
N LEU A 365 8.07 42.81 0.61
CA LEU A 365 9.19 43.53 1.21
C LEU A 365 10.13 44.10 0.13
N THR A 366 10.39 43.36 -0.95
CA THR A 366 11.21 43.80 -2.08
C THR A 366 10.58 45.05 -2.75
N ILE A 367 9.29 45.00 -3.08
CA ILE A 367 8.55 46.12 -3.65
C ILE A 367 8.63 47.36 -2.74
N LEU A 368 8.49 47.17 -1.41
CA LEU A 368 8.57 48.30 -0.47
C LEU A 368 9.99 48.85 -0.33
N LEU A 369 11.02 48.02 -0.46
CA LEU A 369 12.42 48.48 -0.47
C LEU A 369 12.75 49.25 -1.73
N ASP A 370 12.29 48.79 -2.89
CA ASP A 370 12.53 49.44 -4.18
C ASP A 370 11.81 50.81 -4.32
N LYS A 371 10.71 50.96 -3.60
CA LYS A 371 9.95 52.23 -3.54
C LYS A 371 10.51 53.26 -2.56
N HIS A 372 11.52 52.89 -1.81
CA HIS A 372 12.14 53.78 -0.86
C HIS A 372 13.22 54.65 -1.57
N ASP A 373 12.93 55.93 -1.77
CA ASP A 373 13.77 56.88 -2.51
C ASP A 373 14.84 57.59 -1.63
N ASP A 374 14.99 57.19 -0.35
CA ASP A 374 15.85 57.94 0.58
C ASP A 374 17.20 57.18 0.80
N ASP A 375 18.29 57.86 0.36
CA ASP A 375 19.66 57.32 0.53
C ASP A 375 20.16 57.35 1.99
N GLU A 376 19.40 57.90 2.94
CA GLU A 376 19.80 57.97 4.36
C GLU A 376 19.59 56.68 5.15
N ALA A 377 18.72 55.76 4.70
CA ALA A 377 18.44 54.52 5.38
C ALA A 377 19.09 53.33 4.68
N SER A 378 19.89 52.55 5.42
CA SER A 378 20.39 51.27 4.92
C SER A 378 19.21 50.33 4.62
N PRO A 379 19.20 49.62 3.46
CA PRO A 379 18.15 48.65 3.11
C PRO A 379 17.87 47.62 4.24
N ASP A 380 18.88 47.19 4.99
CA ASP A 380 18.75 46.29 6.12
C ASP A 380 17.98 46.88 7.29
N LEU A 381 18.15 48.16 7.58
CA LEU A 381 17.44 48.84 8.66
C LEU A 381 15.97 49.03 8.28
N LEU A 382 15.72 49.45 7.05
CA LEU A 382 14.37 49.56 6.52
C LEU A 382 13.64 48.22 6.52
N ARG A 383 14.28 47.17 6.04
CA ARG A 383 13.74 45.80 6.10
C ARG A 383 13.38 45.37 7.53
N LYS A 384 14.24 45.64 8.52
CA LYS A 384 13.95 45.37 9.93
C LYS A 384 12.77 46.17 10.46
N SER A 385 12.58 47.41 9.98
CA SER A 385 11.44 48.25 10.34
C SER A 385 10.14 47.72 9.73
N LEU A 386 10.16 47.30 8.46
CA LEU A 386 9.02 46.72 7.75
C LEU A 386 8.58 45.41 8.38
N LEU A 387 9.52 44.50 8.74
CA LEU A 387 9.24 43.23 9.44
C LEU A 387 8.54 43.40 10.79
N ARG A 388 8.66 44.59 11.42
CA ARG A 388 8.02 44.93 12.69
C ARG A 388 6.79 45.82 12.54
N ASN A 389 6.44 46.22 11.30
CA ASN A 389 5.29 47.08 11.06
C ASN A 389 3.98 46.29 11.31
N ARG A 390 3.28 46.68 12.39
CA ARG A 390 2.06 45.98 12.84
C ARG A 390 0.90 46.14 11.86
N GLU A 391 0.74 47.28 11.24
CA GLU A 391 -0.37 47.54 10.31
C GLU A 391 -0.18 46.75 9.01
N LEU A 392 1.03 46.73 8.48
CA LEU A 392 1.38 45.92 7.31
C LEU A 392 1.16 44.43 7.59
N LEU A 393 1.69 43.92 8.71
CA LEU A 393 1.50 42.52 9.12
C LEU A 393 0.02 42.16 9.30
N LYS A 394 -0.78 43.04 9.93
CA LYS A 394 -2.22 42.82 10.13
C LYS A 394 -2.97 42.80 8.79
N THR A 395 -2.64 43.71 7.87
CA THR A 395 -3.25 43.73 6.54
C THR A 395 -2.90 42.48 5.74
N PHE A 396 -1.62 42.09 5.74
CA PHE A 396 -1.16 40.87 5.08
C PHE A 396 -1.79 39.64 5.67
N ASN A 397 -1.83 39.48 6.99
CA ASN A 397 -2.47 38.32 7.66
C ASN A 397 -3.96 38.22 7.33
N ARG A 398 -4.63 39.34 7.06
CA ARG A 398 -6.03 39.35 6.63
C ARG A 398 -6.19 39.00 5.17
N ALA A 399 -5.26 39.45 4.33
CA ALA A 399 -5.28 39.26 2.89
C ALA A 399 -4.86 37.85 2.48
N TRP A 400 -3.90 37.26 3.21
CA TRP A 400 -3.42 35.89 3.02
C TRP A 400 -3.32 35.19 4.38
N PRO A 401 -4.44 34.69 4.93
CA PRO A 401 -4.45 33.98 6.22
C PRO A 401 -3.77 32.62 6.12
N LEU A 402 -3.22 32.12 7.22
CA LEU A 402 -2.93 30.69 7.36
C LEU A 402 -4.23 29.94 7.59
N ILE A 403 -4.46 28.86 6.86
CA ILE A 403 -5.72 28.11 6.88
C ILE A 403 -5.42 26.65 7.20
N GLU A 404 -6.19 26.06 8.12
CA GLU A 404 -6.19 24.64 8.38
C GLU A 404 -7.24 23.93 7.52
N ALA A 405 -6.93 22.72 7.06
CA ALA A 405 -7.84 21.95 6.20
C ALA A 405 -9.17 21.66 6.89
N ALA A 406 -9.13 21.35 8.20
CA ALA A 406 -10.31 21.10 9.00
C ALA A 406 -11.24 22.32 9.09
N ASP A 407 -10.68 23.53 9.22
CA ASP A 407 -11.45 24.76 9.28
C ASP A 407 -12.09 25.08 7.90
N LEU A 408 -11.30 24.95 6.82
CA LEU A 408 -11.81 25.20 5.46
C LEU A 408 -12.99 24.27 5.12
N VAL A 409 -12.86 22.96 5.37
CA VAL A 409 -13.90 21.99 5.09
C VAL A 409 -15.07 22.16 6.06
N GLY A 410 -14.80 22.47 7.34
CA GLY A 410 -15.83 22.77 8.33
C GLY A 410 -16.70 23.97 7.96
N ASP A 411 -16.11 25.02 7.37
CA ASP A 411 -16.82 26.18 6.88
C ASP A 411 -17.76 25.85 5.70
N LEU A 412 -17.41 24.91 4.84
CA LEU A 412 -18.32 24.40 3.79
C LEU A 412 -19.61 23.79 4.38
N TRP A 413 -19.49 23.13 5.54
CA TRP A 413 -20.59 22.43 6.19
C TRP A 413 -21.39 23.31 7.17
N THR A 414 -20.93 24.52 7.47
CA THR A 414 -21.60 25.42 8.44
C THR A 414 -22.06 26.75 7.81
N VAL A 415 -21.50 27.11 6.64
CA VAL A 415 -21.82 28.38 5.96
C VAL A 415 -22.42 28.12 4.59
N PRO A 416 -23.78 28.06 4.46
CA PRO A 416 -24.45 27.72 3.20
C PRO A 416 -24.09 28.63 2.02
N ALA A 417 -23.86 29.91 2.29
CA ALA A 417 -23.45 30.88 1.27
C ALA A 417 -22.06 30.61 0.71
N TYR A 418 -21.16 30.12 1.56
CA TYR A 418 -19.81 29.73 1.16
C TYR A 418 -19.84 28.46 0.30
N LEU A 419 -20.55 27.43 0.74
CA LEU A 419 -20.72 26.20 -0.06
C LEU A 419 -21.35 26.50 -1.43
N ARG A 420 -22.40 27.34 -1.48
CA ARG A 420 -23.00 27.75 -2.76
C ARG A 420 -22.02 28.43 -3.70
N LYS A 421 -21.11 29.24 -3.17
CA LYS A 421 -20.09 29.92 -3.97
C LYS A 421 -19.04 28.91 -4.49
N CYS A 422 -18.66 27.93 -3.68
CA CYS A 422 -17.61 26.97 -4.01
C CYS A 422 -18.12 25.81 -4.88
N ALA A 423 -19.39 25.44 -4.73
CA ALA A 423 -20.07 24.36 -5.47
C ALA A 423 -21.38 24.87 -6.11
N PRO A 424 -21.31 25.72 -7.14
CA PRO A 424 -22.49 26.36 -7.75
C PRO A 424 -23.42 25.38 -8.48
N TRP A 425 -22.97 24.17 -8.73
CA TRP A 425 -23.76 23.07 -9.33
C TRP A 425 -24.72 22.41 -8.35
N LEU A 426 -24.54 22.58 -7.04
CA LEU A 426 -25.44 22.05 -6.04
C LEU A 426 -26.75 22.84 -5.98
N SER A 427 -27.87 22.13 -5.87
CA SER A 427 -29.17 22.70 -5.60
C SER A 427 -29.26 23.27 -4.18
N THR A 428 -30.29 24.13 -3.94
CA THR A 428 -30.50 24.69 -2.60
C THR A 428 -30.83 23.62 -1.55
N ASP A 429 -31.50 22.55 -1.96
CA ASP A 429 -31.86 21.45 -1.05
C ASP A 429 -30.66 20.57 -0.73
N GLU A 430 -29.79 20.27 -1.70
CA GLU A 430 -28.52 19.56 -1.48
C GLU A 430 -27.57 20.36 -0.58
N ILE A 431 -27.47 21.70 -0.79
CA ILE A 431 -26.70 22.57 0.11
C ILE A 431 -27.25 22.49 1.54
N ARG A 432 -28.56 22.50 1.74
CA ARG A 432 -29.18 22.40 3.07
C ARG A 432 -28.93 21.04 3.71
N LEU A 433 -28.99 19.97 2.93
CA LEU A 433 -28.73 18.61 3.39
C LEU A 433 -27.30 18.42 3.88
N LEU A 434 -26.32 19.03 3.21
CA LEU A 434 -24.91 18.98 3.58
C LEU A 434 -24.56 19.81 4.82
N GLN A 435 -25.45 20.73 5.28
CA GLN A 435 -25.18 21.54 6.47
C GLN A 435 -25.32 20.76 7.76
N ARG A 436 -24.45 21.03 8.70
CA ARG A 436 -24.44 20.43 10.06
C ARG A 436 -24.08 21.45 11.14
N ALA A 437 -24.47 21.20 12.38
CA ALA A 437 -24.22 22.11 13.50
C ALA A 437 -22.77 22.06 14.01
N ASP A 438 -22.19 20.86 14.04
CA ASP A 438 -20.79 20.67 14.43
C ASP A 438 -19.94 20.57 13.16
N ALA A 439 -19.09 21.58 12.94
CA ALA A 439 -18.21 21.69 11.80
C ALA A 439 -17.27 20.48 11.66
N GLN A 440 -16.82 19.94 12.81
CA GLN A 440 -15.79 18.90 12.87
C GLN A 440 -16.32 17.50 13.20
N ALA A 441 -17.63 17.27 13.14
CA ALA A 441 -18.18 15.93 13.25
C ALA A 441 -17.90 15.11 11.98
N TRP A 442 -16.63 14.71 11.82
CA TRP A 442 -16.17 14.06 10.59
C TRP A 442 -16.78 12.68 10.37
N THR A 443 -17.17 12.43 9.11
CA THR A 443 -17.54 11.11 8.63
C THR A 443 -16.51 10.62 7.61
N VAL A 444 -16.49 9.33 7.32
CA VAL A 444 -15.58 8.75 6.27
C VAL A 444 -15.77 9.44 4.93
N SER A 445 -16.98 9.89 4.63
CA SER A 445 -17.29 10.59 3.37
C SER A 445 -16.71 12.01 3.29
N ASP A 446 -16.22 12.58 4.42
CA ASP A 446 -15.54 13.88 4.44
C ASP A 446 -14.04 13.76 4.13
N LEU A 447 -13.45 12.56 4.26
CA LEU A 447 -12.00 12.36 4.14
C LEU A 447 -11.42 12.79 2.80
N PRO A 448 -12.07 12.55 1.65
CA PRO A 448 -11.55 13.03 0.37
C PRO A 448 -11.44 14.55 0.26
N LEU A 449 -12.38 15.29 0.89
CA LEU A 449 -12.33 16.76 0.90
C LEU A 449 -11.24 17.27 1.84
N LEU A 450 -11.10 16.65 3.02
CA LEU A 450 -10.02 16.98 3.97
C LEU A 450 -8.64 16.72 3.35
N ASP A 451 -8.49 15.62 2.64
CA ASP A 451 -7.26 15.27 1.93
C ASP A 451 -6.92 16.29 0.83
N ALA A 452 -7.89 16.60 -0.03
CA ALA A 452 -7.72 17.60 -1.08
C ALA A 452 -7.42 19.00 -0.52
N ALA A 453 -8.10 19.39 0.57
CA ALA A 453 -7.85 20.65 1.25
C ALA A 453 -6.43 20.70 1.83
N ARG A 454 -5.96 19.63 2.48
CA ARG A 454 -4.61 19.52 3.05
C ARG A 454 -3.52 19.64 1.99
N LEU A 455 -3.70 18.94 0.87
CA LEU A 455 -2.75 19.01 -0.25
C LEU A 455 -2.73 20.41 -0.90
N ARG A 456 -3.89 21.05 -1.07
CA ARG A 456 -3.99 22.39 -1.69
C ARG A 456 -3.50 23.51 -0.77
N LEU A 457 -3.73 23.36 0.53
CA LEU A 457 -3.32 24.35 1.54
C LEU A 457 -1.84 24.21 1.92
N GLY A 458 -1.31 22.99 1.95
CA GLY A 458 0.00 22.70 2.53
C GLY A 458 0.00 22.80 4.05
N ASP A 459 1.18 22.58 4.64
CA ASP A 459 1.36 22.61 6.07
C ASP A 459 1.49 24.08 6.58
N PRO A 460 0.61 24.55 7.47
CA PRO A 460 0.68 25.92 8.00
C PRO A 460 1.96 26.18 8.81
N GLU A 461 2.61 25.12 9.36
CA GLU A 461 3.85 25.24 10.10
C GLU A 461 5.13 25.06 9.25
N ALA A 462 4.99 24.63 7.98
CA ALA A 462 6.15 24.36 7.11
C ALA A 462 7.05 25.60 6.94
N ALA A 463 6.47 26.74 6.69
CA ALA A 463 7.17 28.02 6.54
C ALA A 463 7.88 28.43 7.83
N ARG A 464 7.27 28.19 8.98
CA ARG A 464 7.86 28.46 10.30
C ARG A 464 9.02 27.51 10.62
N ARG A 465 8.87 26.23 10.28
CA ARG A 465 9.95 25.25 10.41
C ARG A 465 11.12 25.59 9.48
N LYS A 466 10.85 25.92 8.21
CA LYS A 466 11.86 26.32 7.24
C LYS A 466 12.65 27.57 7.69
N ARG A 467 11.95 28.59 8.23
CA ARG A 467 12.59 29.79 8.80
C ARG A 467 13.45 29.48 10.02
N ARG A 468 12.97 28.64 10.96
CA ARG A 468 13.73 28.20 12.11
C ARG A 468 15.00 27.46 11.68
N HIS A 469 14.87 26.50 10.77
CA HIS A 469 16.00 25.75 10.24
C HIS A 469 17.03 26.67 9.54
N LYS A 470 16.58 27.63 8.72
CA LYS A 470 17.45 28.63 8.09
C LYS A 470 18.18 29.51 9.13
N ALA A 471 17.49 29.87 10.22
CA ALA A 471 18.09 30.64 11.29
C ALA A 471 19.12 29.79 12.09
N ASP A 472 18.81 28.52 12.36
CA ASP A 472 19.72 27.60 13.02
C ASP A 472 21.00 27.36 12.17
N LEU A 473 20.85 27.14 10.86
CA LEU A 473 21.98 27.02 9.92
C LEU A 473 22.80 28.32 9.87
N ALA A 474 22.16 29.48 9.86
CA ALA A 474 22.86 30.75 9.86
C ALA A 474 23.65 30.95 11.18
N ALA A 475 23.09 30.58 12.32
CA ALA A 475 23.77 30.63 13.61
C ALA A 475 24.94 29.64 13.68
N GLU A 476 24.81 28.48 13.06
CA GLU A 476 25.86 27.48 12.98
C GLU A 476 27.01 27.93 12.04
N ARG A 477 26.68 28.53 10.89
CA ARG A 477 27.66 29.19 10.02
C ARG A 477 28.42 30.32 10.74
N GLU A 478 27.71 31.15 11.52
CA GLU A 478 28.38 32.23 12.29
C GLU A 478 29.31 31.67 13.36
N LYS A 479 28.92 30.56 14.03
CA LYS A 479 29.81 29.87 14.99
C LYS A 479 31.03 29.29 14.30
N MET A 480 30.85 28.64 13.14
CA MET A 480 31.93 28.07 12.36
C MET A 480 32.90 29.16 11.88
N ASN A 481 32.39 30.29 11.38
CA ASN A 481 33.23 31.43 10.96
C ASN A 481 34.08 31.95 12.14
N LYS A 482 33.51 32.07 13.33
CA LYS A 482 34.26 32.46 14.54
C LYS A 482 35.38 31.45 14.91
N VAL A 483 35.11 30.17 14.73
CA VAL A 483 36.11 29.12 14.95
C VAL A 483 37.23 29.17 13.90
N VAL A 484 36.86 29.35 12.63
CA VAL A 484 37.82 29.51 11.53
C VAL A 484 38.69 30.77 11.71
N ASP A 485 38.08 31.89 12.10
CA ASP A 485 38.81 33.13 12.37
C ASP A 485 39.76 32.96 13.57
N ALA A 486 39.33 32.31 14.64
CA ALA A 486 40.20 32.00 15.79
C ALA A 486 41.37 31.04 15.44
N LEU A 487 41.10 30.06 14.54
CA LEU A 487 42.16 29.16 14.04
C LEU A 487 43.18 29.91 13.16
N ILE A 488 42.71 30.83 12.30
CA ILE A 488 43.59 31.67 11.48
C ILE A 488 44.41 32.62 12.35
N GLU A 489 43.83 33.18 13.41
CA GLU A 489 44.59 34.04 14.35
C GLU A 489 45.63 33.25 15.17
N SER A 490 45.41 31.95 15.40
CA SER A 490 46.33 31.08 16.12
C SER A 490 47.41 30.45 15.24
N ASP A 491 47.31 30.53 13.93
CA ASP A 491 48.27 29.96 12.95
C ASP A 491 49.46 30.92 12.78
N HIS A 492 50.47 30.73 13.66
CA HIS A 492 51.68 31.55 13.67
C HIS A 492 52.75 31.12 12.64
N ASP A 493 52.59 29.98 11.99
CA ASP A 493 53.58 29.38 11.11
C ASP A 493 53.37 29.63 9.59
N GLY A 494 52.27 30.30 9.19
CA GLY A 494 52.14 30.90 7.86
C GLY A 494 52.03 29.94 6.66
N GLU A 495 51.75 28.65 6.84
CA GLU A 495 51.67 27.69 5.72
C GLU A 495 50.41 27.80 4.86
N GLY A 496 49.52 28.77 5.09
CA GLY A 496 48.40 29.10 4.17
C GLY A 496 47.30 28.07 4.05
N LEU A 497 47.40 26.90 4.66
CA LEU A 497 46.42 25.81 4.60
C LEU A 497 45.09 26.16 5.29
N VAL A 498 45.15 26.91 6.39
CA VAL A 498 43.95 27.34 7.16
C VAL A 498 43.20 28.46 6.41
N THR A 499 43.90 29.27 5.60
CA THR A 499 43.26 30.34 4.81
C THR A 499 42.38 29.76 3.70
N MET A 500 42.61 28.54 3.22
CA MET A 500 41.77 27.83 2.27
C MET A 500 40.39 27.52 2.84
N LEU A 501 40.24 27.45 4.17
CA LEU A 501 38.95 27.22 4.85
C LEU A 501 37.97 28.40 4.73
N ARG A 502 38.39 29.55 4.20
CA ARG A 502 37.53 30.69 3.89
C ARG A 502 36.78 30.56 2.57
N GLY A 503 37.08 29.58 1.73
CA GLY A 503 36.32 29.34 0.50
C GLY A 503 34.87 28.97 0.78
N GLU A 504 33.93 29.66 0.15
CA GLU A 504 32.48 29.41 0.31
C GLU A 504 32.10 27.95 0.06
N ASP A 505 32.75 27.29 -0.88
CA ASP A 505 32.51 25.86 -1.18
C ASP A 505 32.96 24.92 -0.06
N ILE A 506 34.02 25.27 0.66
CA ILE A 506 34.53 24.48 1.80
C ILE A 506 33.68 24.75 3.04
N GLN A 507 33.27 25.98 3.26
CA GLN A 507 32.36 26.34 4.35
C GLN A 507 30.97 25.72 4.17
N ASN A 508 30.48 25.69 2.93
CA ASN A 508 29.22 25.01 2.60
C ASN A 508 29.30 23.47 2.75
N SER A 509 30.49 22.88 2.55
CA SER A 509 30.72 21.44 2.76
C SER A 509 30.89 21.06 4.25
N LEU A 510 31.28 22.01 5.10
CA LEU A 510 31.46 21.81 6.54
C LEU A 510 30.18 22.05 7.34
N VAL A 511 29.26 22.83 6.79
CA VAL A 511 27.90 23.01 7.34
C VAL A 511 27.00 22.06 6.58
N GLU A 512 26.68 20.93 7.20
CA GLU A 512 25.72 19.99 6.63
C GLU A 512 24.40 20.73 6.39
N GLU A 513 23.86 20.60 5.18
CA GLU A 513 22.42 20.71 4.95
C GLU A 513 21.75 19.50 5.62
N THR A 514 21.80 19.47 6.94
CA THR A 514 21.06 18.48 7.72
C THR A 514 19.61 18.69 7.41
N THR A 515 18.97 17.71 6.82
CA THR A 515 17.51 17.64 6.69
C THR A 515 16.94 18.03 8.05
N ALA A 516 16.09 19.06 8.09
CA ALA A 516 15.55 19.60 9.34
C ALA A 516 15.13 18.44 10.26
N PRO A 517 15.52 18.44 11.56
CA PRO A 517 14.97 17.51 12.52
C PRO A 517 13.50 17.89 12.69
N GLY A 518 12.68 17.32 11.89
CA GLY A 518 11.27 17.61 11.88
C GLY A 518 10.54 16.37 11.61
N THR A 519 9.41 16.19 12.26
CA THR A 519 8.35 15.24 11.98
C THR A 519 8.77 14.21 10.93
N GLU A 520 8.80 12.94 11.29
CA GLU A 520 8.99 11.87 10.29
C GLU A 520 8.14 12.24 9.07
N PRO A 521 8.72 12.31 7.87
CA PRO A 521 7.94 12.66 6.67
C PRO A 521 6.74 11.73 6.65
N ASP A 522 5.54 12.30 6.45
CA ASP A 522 4.33 11.50 6.31
C ASP A 522 4.55 10.52 5.15
N GLN A 523 4.85 9.29 5.50
CA GLN A 523 5.20 8.24 4.54
C GLN A 523 4.04 7.95 3.58
N LEU A 524 2.82 8.33 3.95
CA LEU A 524 1.61 8.13 3.15
C LEU A 524 1.24 9.35 2.28
N ALA A 525 1.95 10.46 2.40
CA ALA A 525 1.71 11.63 1.55
C ALA A 525 2.08 11.39 0.07
N GLY A 526 3.03 10.49 -0.20
CA GLY A 526 3.51 10.22 -1.55
C GLY A 526 4.57 11.26 -2.02
N PRO A 527 4.84 11.40 -3.31
CA PRO A 527 4.23 10.63 -4.41
C PRO A 527 4.70 9.17 -4.47
N PHE A 528 3.78 8.27 -4.80
CA PHE A 528 4.09 6.85 -5.04
C PHE A 528 4.35 6.59 -6.52
N ALA A 529 5.26 5.68 -6.81
CA ALA A 529 5.55 5.26 -8.17
C ALA A 529 4.48 4.30 -8.71
N HIS A 530 3.86 3.51 -7.83
CA HIS A 530 2.78 2.58 -8.15
C HIS A 530 1.84 2.41 -6.94
N ILE A 531 0.54 2.33 -7.20
CA ILE A 531 -0.45 2.03 -6.16
C ILE A 531 -1.20 0.75 -6.51
N VAL A 532 -1.33 -0.14 -5.53
CA VAL A 532 -2.14 -1.35 -5.61
C VAL A 532 -3.37 -1.15 -4.74
N VAL A 533 -4.55 -1.36 -5.32
CA VAL A 533 -5.83 -1.21 -4.61
C VAL A 533 -6.55 -2.54 -4.62
N ASP A 534 -6.81 -3.11 -3.46
CA ASP A 534 -7.64 -4.31 -3.33
C ASP A 534 -9.06 -3.96 -2.86
N GLU A 535 -10.03 -4.77 -3.25
CA GLU A 535 -11.47 -4.52 -3.06
C GLU A 535 -11.94 -3.17 -3.67
N ALA A 536 -11.35 -2.81 -4.81
CA ALA A 536 -11.49 -1.51 -5.45
C ALA A 536 -12.93 -1.17 -5.91
N GLN A 537 -13.84 -2.15 -5.99
CA GLN A 537 -15.24 -1.94 -6.33
C GLN A 537 -16.00 -1.11 -5.29
N GLU A 538 -15.47 -1.00 -4.08
CA GLU A 538 -16.08 -0.21 -3.00
C GLU A 538 -15.69 1.28 -3.05
N LEU A 539 -14.64 1.64 -3.78
CA LEU A 539 -14.15 3.01 -3.80
C LEU A 539 -15.13 3.93 -4.54
N THR A 540 -15.41 5.06 -3.91
CA THR A 540 -16.16 6.17 -4.51
C THR A 540 -15.28 7.00 -5.45
N ASP A 541 -15.89 7.80 -6.32
CA ASP A 541 -15.16 8.69 -7.22
C ASP A 541 -14.30 9.71 -6.45
N ALA A 542 -14.79 10.18 -5.30
CA ALA A 542 -14.04 11.08 -4.41
C ALA A 542 -12.81 10.40 -3.79
N GLU A 543 -12.93 9.15 -3.36
CA GLU A 543 -11.80 8.37 -2.80
C GLU A 543 -10.76 8.06 -3.87
N TRP A 544 -11.16 7.82 -5.12
CA TRP A 544 -10.21 7.71 -6.22
C TRP A 544 -9.34 8.96 -6.38
N GLN A 545 -9.88 10.17 -6.15
CA GLN A 545 -9.07 11.40 -6.22
C GLN A 545 -7.94 11.41 -5.18
N MET A 546 -8.15 10.85 -3.97
CA MET A 546 -7.09 10.74 -2.96
C MET A 546 -5.89 9.93 -3.48
N LEU A 547 -6.16 8.82 -4.17
CA LEU A 547 -5.13 7.95 -4.72
C LEU A 547 -4.46 8.54 -5.97
N LEU A 548 -5.25 9.18 -6.83
CA LEU A 548 -4.75 9.81 -8.05
C LEU A 548 -3.80 10.97 -7.76
N LEU A 549 -4.03 11.73 -6.70
CA LEU A 549 -3.15 12.79 -6.24
C LEU A 549 -1.80 12.24 -5.75
N ARG A 550 -1.79 11.05 -5.16
CA ARG A 550 -0.57 10.39 -4.65
C ARG A 550 0.19 9.59 -5.70
N CYS A 551 -0.38 9.35 -6.89
CA CYS A 551 0.26 8.61 -7.98
C CYS A 551 0.23 9.41 -9.30
N PRO A 552 1.07 10.45 -9.45
CA PRO A 552 1.12 11.27 -10.67
C PRO A 552 1.42 10.48 -11.94
N SER A 553 2.14 9.36 -11.81
CA SER A 553 2.46 8.43 -12.92
C SER A 553 1.24 7.70 -13.48
N ARG A 554 0.10 7.71 -12.76
CA ARG A 554 -1.11 6.93 -13.08
C ARG A 554 -0.83 5.44 -13.24
N SER A 555 0.13 4.91 -12.50
CA SER A 555 0.53 3.50 -12.49
C SER A 555 -0.22 2.77 -11.38
N PHE A 556 -1.20 1.95 -11.73
CA PHE A 556 -2.08 1.27 -10.78
C PHE A 556 -2.19 -0.24 -11.06
N THR A 557 -2.35 -1.01 -9.99
CA THR A 557 -2.95 -2.35 -10.03
C THR A 557 -4.25 -2.30 -9.25
N ILE A 558 -5.35 -2.53 -9.91
CA ILE A 558 -6.71 -2.37 -9.38
C ILE A 558 -7.36 -3.75 -9.34
N VAL A 559 -7.67 -4.22 -8.15
CA VAL A 559 -8.18 -5.56 -7.94
C VAL A 559 -9.58 -5.47 -7.36
N GLY A 560 -10.55 -6.15 -7.96
CA GLY A 560 -11.93 -6.05 -7.51
C GLY A 560 -12.85 -7.11 -8.08
N ASP A 561 -14.09 -7.07 -7.60
CA ASP A 561 -15.19 -7.92 -8.01
C ASP A 561 -16.49 -7.09 -8.09
N ARG A 562 -16.96 -6.84 -9.30
CA ARG A 562 -18.21 -6.07 -9.50
C ARG A 562 -19.42 -6.67 -8.78
N ALA A 563 -19.45 -8.01 -8.66
CA ALA A 563 -20.52 -8.73 -7.97
C ALA A 563 -20.48 -8.58 -6.44
N GLN A 564 -19.40 -8.04 -5.89
CA GLN A 564 -19.25 -7.75 -4.46
C GLN A 564 -19.36 -6.25 -4.12
N ALA A 565 -19.72 -5.40 -5.08
CA ALA A 565 -19.93 -3.98 -4.86
C ALA A 565 -21.27 -3.73 -4.14
N ARG A 566 -21.22 -3.34 -2.87
CA ARG A 566 -22.40 -3.18 -2.00
C ARG A 566 -23.39 -2.15 -2.52
N HIS A 567 -22.88 -1.03 -3.04
CA HIS A 567 -23.74 0.04 -3.58
C HIS A 567 -24.11 -0.15 -5.07
N GLY A 568 -23.80 -1.33 -5.62
CA GLY A 568 -24.00 -1.65 -7.01
C GLY A 568 -22.86 -1.16 -7.91
N PHE A 569 -22.63 -1.88 -9.00
CA PHE A 569 -21.61 -1.55 -10.00
C PHE A 569 -22.21 -1.89 -11.38
N THR A 570 -23.05 -1.00 -11.89
CA THR A 570 -23.80 -1.22 -13.13
C THR A 570 -23.02 -0.88 -14.39
N GLU A 571 -22.00 -0.05 -14.28
CA GLU A 571 -21.08 0.33 -15.35
C GLU A 571 -19.91 -0.67 -15.49
N SER A 572 -19.14 -0.56 -16.56
CA SER A 572 -17.88 -1.32 -16.71
C SER A 572 -16.76 -0.71 -15.89
N TRP A 573 -15.72 -1.50 -15.58
CA TRP A 573 -14.47 -0.98 -14.98
C TRP A 573 -13.87 0.15 -15.81
N GLN A 574 -13.93 0.03 -17.14
CA GLN A 574 -13.37 1.04 -18.03
C GLN A 574 -14.10 2.37 -17.89
N GLU A 575 -15.41 2.38 -17.98
CA GLU A 575 -16.25 3.60 -17.86
C GLU A 575 -16.03 4.30 -16.51
N ARG A 576 -15.95 3.51 -15.42
CA ARG A 576 -15.73 4.05 -14.08
C ARG A 576 -14.37 4.69 -13.94
N LEU A 577 -13.32 4.02 -14.39
CA LEU A 577 -11.95 4.49 -14.25
C LEU A 577 -11.64 5.66 -15.19
N GLU A 578 -12.21 5.68 -16.40
CA GLU A 578 -12.13 6.83 -17.30
C GLU A 578 -12.80 8.08 -16.68
N ARG A 579 -13.96 7.91 -16.04
CA ARG A 579 -14.66 9.02 -15.35
C ARG A 579 -13.82 9.64 -14.24
N VAL A 580 -13.05 8.86 -13.49
CA VAL A 580 -12.18 9.39 -12.43
C VAL A 580 -10.83 9.92 -12.94
N GLY A 581 -10.49 9.71 -14.24
CA GLY A 581 -9.31 10.30 -14.87
C GLY A 581 -8.17 9.33 -15.16
N LEU A 582 -8.45 8.03 -15.30
CA LEU A 582 -7.51 7.03 -15.83
C LEU A 582 -7.83 6.74 -17.30
N ASP A 583 -6.84 6.86 -18.19
CA ASP A 583 -6.99 6.75 -19.64
C ASP A 583 -6.32 5.52 -20.26
N ARG A 584 -5.37 4.91 -19.54
CA ARG A 584 -4.63 3.71 -19.98
C ARG A 584 -5.00 2.53 -19.11
N ILE A 585 -6.10 1.86 -19.47
CA ILE A 585 -6.70 0.78 -18.69
C ILE A 585 -6.49 -0.54 -19.44
N ASN A 586 -5.91 -1.52 -18.75
CA ASN A 586 -5.80 -2.90 -19.21
C ASN A 586 -6.68 -3.77 -18.32
N LEU A 587 -7.52 -4.60 -18.91
CA LEU A 587 -8.42 -5.51 -18.19
C LEU A 587 -7.86 -6.93 -18.24
N ALA A 588 -7.75 -7.56 -17.08
CA ALA A 588 -7.46 -8.97 -16.91
C ALA A 588 -8.57 -9.62 -16.10
N SER A 589 -8.94 -10.84 -16.43
CA SER A 589 -10.04 -11.56 -15.78
C SER A 589 -9.55 -12.86 -15.17
N LEU A 590 -10.00 -13.16 -13.95
CA LEU A 590 -9.82 -14.43 -13.26
C LEU A 590 -11.18 -15.12 -13.14
N SER A 591 -11.34 -16.27 -13.83
CA SER A 591 -12.61 -17.00 -13.92
C SER A 591 -12.65 -18.32 -13.15
N ILE A 592 -11.50 -18.76 -12.60
CA ILE A 592 -11.39 -20.04 -11.89
C ILE A 592 -11.34 -19.78 -10.39
N ASN A 593 -12.27 -20.41 -9.67
CA ASN A 593 -12.29 -20.38 -8.20
C ASN A 593 -11.55 -21.60 -7.64
N TYR A 594 -10.42 -21.35 -7.01
CA TYR A 594 -9.55 -22.34 -6.39
C TYR A 594 -9.87 -22.59 -4.90
N ARG A 595 -10.72 -21.79 -4.29
CA ARG A 595 -10.88 -21.71 -2.84
C ARG A 595 -12.22 -22.27 -2.35
N THR A 596 -13.31 -21.67 -2.85
CA THR A 596 -14.66 -21.96 -2.36
C THR A 596 -15.17 -23.24 -3.02
N PRO A 597 -15.65 -24.23 -2.25
CA PRO A 597 -16.21 -25.45 -2.81
C PRO A 597 -17.41 -25.19 -3.73
N GLU A 598 -17.63 -26.10 -4.70
CA GLU A 598 -18.72 -26.02 -5.66
C GLU A 598 -20.09 -25.97 -4.95
N GLU A 599 -20.26 -26.71 -3.85
CA GLU A 599 -21.48 -26.79 -3.06
C GLU A 599 -21.87 -25.42 -2.49
N ILE A 600 -20.90 -24.65 -2.04
CA ILE A 600 -21.11 -23.31 -1.50
C ILE A 600 -21.41 -22.31 -2.63
N MET A 601 -20.67 -22.40 -3.73
CA MET A 601 -20.90 -21.54 -4.89
C MET A 601 -22.25 -21.77 -5.53
N ALA A 602 -22.69 -23.03 -5.62
CA ALA A 602 -24.02 -23.40 -6.13
C ALA A 602 -25.16 -22.82 -5.27
N ALA A 603 -24.94 -22.69 -3.94
CA ALA A 603 -25.88 -22.02 -3.05
C ALA A 603 -25.83 -20.48 -3.15
N ALA A 604 -24.65 -19.91 -3.38
CA ALA A 604 -24.44 -18.45 -3.40
C ALA A 604 -24.79 -17.80 -4.75
N GLU A 605 -24.55 -18.50 -5.88
CA GLU A 605 -24.81 -17.99 -7.23
C GLU A 605 -26.24 -17.50 -7.46
N PRO A 606 -27.31 -18.24 -7.09
CA PRO A 606 -28.67 -17.77 -7.27
C PRO A 606 -28.97 -16.47 -6.51
N VAL A 607 -28.36 -16.26 -5.35
CA VAL A 607 -28.56 -15.08 -4.50
C VAL A 607 -28.07 -13.83 -5.23
N ILE A 608 -26.87 -13.88 -5.80
CA ILE A 608 -26.31 -12.71 -6.48
C ILE A 608 -26.91 -12.50 -7.87
N ARG A 609 -27.17 -13.57 -8.65
CA ARG A 609 -27.78 -13.43 -9.98
C ARG A 609 -29.22 -12.94 -9.97
N ALA A 610 -29.93 -13.10 -8.87
CA ALA A 610 -31.25 -12.52 -8.71
C ALA A 610 -31.22 -10.98 -8.67
N ALA A 611 -30.15 -10.39 -8.12
CA ALA A 611 -29.97 -8.95 -8.03
C ALA A 611 -29.10 -8.39 -9.18
N LEU A 612 -28.13 -9.16 -9.66
CA LEU A 612 -27.19 -8.80 -10.72
C LEU A 612 -27.09 -9.96 -11.73
N PRO A 613 -27.93 -10.01 -12.77
CA PRO A 613 -27.99 -11.14 -13.71
C PRO A 613 -26.69 -11.40 -14.48
N ASP A 614 -25.87 -10.36 -14.71
CA ASP A 614 -24.58 -10.39 -15.39
C ASP A 614 -23.38 -10.54 -14.44
N ALA A 615 -23.62 -10.93 -13.17
CA ALA A 615 -22.56 -11.15 -12.20
C ALA A 615 -21.54 -12.18 -12.73
N ASN A 616 -20.25 -11.83 -12.63
CA ASN A 616 -19.14 -12.74 -12.96
C ASN A 616 -18.96 -13.73 -11.79
N VAL A 617 -19.65 -14.87 -11.87
CA VAL A 617 -19.52 -15.95 -10.89
C VAL A 617 -18.49 -16.95 -11.41
N PRO A 618 -17.35 -17.14 -10.70
CA PRO A 618 -16.29 -18.00 -11.17
C PRO A 618 -16.66 -19.49 -11.02
N THR A 619 -16.11 -20.32 -11.90
CA THR A 619 -16.27 -21.77 -11.85
C THR A 619 -15.37 -22.36 -10.77
N SER A 620 -15.95 -23.08 -9.79
CA SER A 620 -15.18 -23.81 -8.81
C SER A 620 -14.60 -25.09 -9.41
N ILE A 621 -13.32 -25.34 -9.11
CA ILE A 621 -12.64 -26.60 -9.46
C ILE A 621 -12.54 -27.57 -8.28
N ARG A 622 -13.07 -27.17 -7.12
CA ARG A 622 -13.00 -27.92 -5.87
C ARG A 622 -14.40 -28.31 -5.41
N SER A 623 -14.60 -29.58 -5.15
CA SER A 623 -15.74 -30.12 -4.39
C SER A 623 -15.22 -30.75 -3.10
N ASN A 624 -16.00 -30.71 -2.04
CA ASN A 624 -15.65 -31.38 -0.79
C ASN A 624 -16.78 -32.30 -0.28
N ASP A 625 -17.83 -32.46 -1.08
CA ASP A 625 -19.00 -33.31 -0.79
C ASP A 625 -19.72 -32.96 0.53
N ILE A 626 -19.50 -31.74 1.06
CA ILE A 626 -20.16 -31.25 2.27
C ILE A 626 -21.30 -30.32 1.87
N PRO A 627 -22.56 -30.71 2.01
CA PRO A 627 -23.70 -29.88 1.64
C PRO A 627 -23.83 -28.65 2.57
N VAL A 628 -24.43 -27.56 2.05
CA VAL A 628 -24.82 -26.42 2.89
C VAL A 628 -25.90 -26.87 3.88
N VAL A 629 -25.67 -26.62 5.18
CA VAL A 629 -26.57 -27.01 6.27
C VAL A 629 -27.52 -25.88 6.58
N HIS A 630 -28.80 -26.18 6.72
CA HIS A 630 -29.84 -25.25 7.16
C HIS A 630 -30.40 -25.70 8.51
N GLY A 631 -30.61 -24.74 9.44
CA GLY A 631 -31.09 -25.05 10.79
C GLY A 631 -31.67 -23.87 11.53
N SER A 632 -31.93 -24.05 12.82
CA SER A 632 -32.42 -23.00 13.72
C SER A 632 -31.25 -22.30 14.45
N VAL A 633 -31.42 -21.00 14.74
CA VAL A 633 -30.43 -20.22 15.54
C VAL A 633 -30.17 -20.87 16.91
N SER A 634 -31.15 -21.60 17.46
CA SER A 634 -30.98 -22.35 18.71
C SER A 634 -29.90 -23.44 18.66
N GLU A 635 -29.49 -23.88 17.46
CA GLU A 635 -28.48 -24.95 17.26
C GLU A 635 -27.05 -24.36 17.15
N LEU A 636 -26.89 -23.02 17.13
CA LEU A 636 -25.60 -22.36 16.89
C LEU A 636 -24.45 -22.92 17.75
N HIS A 637 -24.62 -22.92 19.08
CA HIS A 637 -23.58 -23.38 19.99
C HIS A 637 -23.23 -24.88 19.80
N SER A 638 -24.25 -25.71 19.62
CA SER A 638 -24.05 -27.17 19.40
C SER A 638 -23.28 -27.44 18.11
N ILE A 639 -23.57 -26.68 17.04
CA ILE A 639 -22.88 -26.82 15.75
C ILE A 639 -21.42 -26.37 15.88
N LEU A 640 -21.18 -25.22 16.52
CA LEU A 640 -19.84 -24.70 16.74
C LEU A 640 -19.01 -25.67 17.62
N ASP A 641 -19.54 -26.14 18.74
CA ASP A 641 -18.84 -27.05 19.65
C ASP A 641 -18.46 -28.34 18.94
N THR A 642 -19.40 -28.93 18.19
CA THR A 642 -19.19 -30.16 17.43
C THR A 642 -18.11 -29.98 16.37
N TRP A 643 -18.18 -28.86 15.62
CA TRP A 643 -17.22 -28.58 14.55
C TRP A 643 -15.82 -28.32 15.12
N LEU A 644 -15.71 -27.49 16.19
CA LEU A 644 -14.44 -27.19 16.86
C LEU A 644 -13.75 -28.40 17.45
N ALA A 645 -14.54 -29.38 17.97
CA ALA A 645 -14.01 -30.62 18.47
C ALA A 645 -13.44 -31.53 17.35
N ALA A 646 -14.07 -31.48 16.17
CA ALA A 646 -13.61 -32.24 15.01
C ALA A 646 -12.45 -31.59 14.26
N ASN A 647 -12.27 -30.29 14.39
CA ASN A 647 -11.28 -29.50 13.63
C ASN A 647 -10.35 -28.73 14.58
N ALA A 648 -9.27 -29.37 15.06
CA ALA A 648 -8.37 -28.84 16.07
C ALA A 648 -7.74 -27.46 15.72
N ASP A 649 -7.40 -27.25 14.45
CA ASP A 649 -6.73 -26.02 13.94
C ASP A 649 -7.66 -25.11 13.13
N GLY A 650 -8.94 -25.49 12.92
CA GLY A 650 -9.88 -24.74 12.08
C GLY A 650 -10.37 -23.44 12.73
N ILE A 651 -10.74 -22.48 11.88
CA ILE A 651 -11.28 -21.15 12.27
C ILE A 651 -12.69 -21.02 11.74
N ALA A 652 -13.61 -20.63 12.64
CA ALA A 652 -15.01 -20.36 12.31
C ALA A 652 -15.33 -18.86 12.35
N CYS A 653 -16.39 -18.46 11.63
CA CYS A 653 -16.96 -17.13 11.70
C CYS A 653 -18.48 -17.20 11.82
N VAL A 654 -19.04 -16.44 12.74
CA VAL A 654 -20.47 -16.17 12.86
C VAL A 654 -20.74 -14.80 12.23
N ILE A 655 -21.65 -14.73 11.26
CA ILE A 655 -21.99 -13.48 10.57
C ILE A 655 -23.49 -13.23 10.76
N GLY A 656 -23.85 -12.04 11.24
CA GLY A 656 -25.23 -11.61 11.46
C GLY A 656 -25.68 -11.63 12.93
N ASP A 657 -24.84 -12.05 13.87
CA ASP A 657 -25.09 -11.92 15.31
C ASP A 657 -24.01 -11.02 15.97
N PRO A 658 -24.31 -9.74 16.18
CA PRO A 658 -23.36 -8.81 16.81
C PRO A 658 -23.19 -9.09 18.33
N THR A 659 -24.04 -9.90 18.94
CA THR A 659 -24.00 -10.24 20.37
C THR A 659 -23.11 -11.45 20.66
N PHE A 660 -22.69 -12.19 19.62
CA PHE A 660 -21.83 -13.36 19.77
C PHE A 660 -20.42 -12.95 20.19
N GLU A 661 -19.92 -13.51 21.30
CA GLU A 661 -18.58 -13.20 21.80
C GLU A 661 -17.49 -13.87 20.98
N THR A 662 -16.58 -13.07 20.43
CA THR A 662 -15.42 -13.56 19.68
C THR A 662 -14.47 -14.34 20.60
N THR A 663 -14.03 -15.51 20.12
CA THR A 663 -13.02 -16.34 20.79
C THR A 663 -11.73 -16.40 19.95
N SER A 664 -10.72 -17.14 20.41
CA SER A 664 -9.48 -17.34 19.64
C SER A 664 -9.70 -18.07 18.31
N ARG A 665 -10.76 -18.88 18.17
CA ARG A 665 -11.05 -19.69 17.00
C ARG A 665 -12.41 -19.40 16.33
N VAL A 666 -13.26 -18.59 16.94
CA VAL A 666 -14.55 -18.16 16.37
C VAL A 666 -14.61 -16.65 16.39
N ARG A 667 -14.77 -16.04 15.22
CA ARG A 667 -14.96 -14.59 15.08
C ARG A 667 -16.45 -14.28 14.90
N SER A 668 -16.89 -13.13 15.41
CA SER A 668 -18.18 -12.53 15.08
C SER A 668 -17.93 -11.28 14.22
N LEU A 669 -18.49 -11.24 13.02
CA LEU A 669 -18.27 -10.17 12.05
C LEU A 669 -19.57 -9.77 11.37
N THR A 670 -19.58 -8.54 10.85
CA THR A 670 -20.60 -8.13 9.87
C THR A 670 -20.22 -8.64 8.47
N PRO A 671 -21.15 -8.73 7.52
CA PRO A 671 -20.84 -9.04 6.12
C PRO A 671 -19.73 -8.14 5.56
N GLU A 672 -19.78 -6.86 5.84
CA GLU A 672 -18.79 -5.86 5.41
C GLU A 672 -17.38 -6.16 5.97
N LEU A 673 -17.26 -6.38 7.26
CA LEU A 673 -15.99 -6.69 7.91
C LEU A 673 -15.43 -8.08 7.53
N SER A 674 -16.26 -8.95 6.98
CA SER A 674 -15.83 -10.26 6.48
C SER A 674 -15.18 -10.21 5.09
N LYS A 675 -15.30 -9.07 4.36
CA LYS A 675 -14.69 -8.91 3.03
C LYS A 675 -13.17 -9.13 3.09
N GLY A 676 -12.65 -9.84 2.10
CA GLY A 676 -11.23 -10.17 2.01
C GLY A 676 -10.76 -11.25 3.00
N LEU A 677 -11.56 -11.64 4.00
CA LEU A 677 -11.23 -12.66 4.98
C LEU A 677 -11.71 -14.05 4.54
N GLU A 678 -11.18 -15.11 5.17
CA GLU A 678 -11.49 -16.51 4.88
C GLU A 678 -11.61 -17.33 6.16
N PHE A 679 -12.59 -18.24 6.20
CA PHE A 679 -12.87 -19.09 7.34
C PHE A 679 -13.18 -20.53 6.90
N ASP A 680 -12.78 -21.51 7.69
CA ASP A 680 -13.09 -22.91 7.38
C ASP A 680 -14.59 -23.19 7.52
N LEU A 681 -15.22 -22.68 8.59
CA LEU A 681 -16.66 -22.69 8.79
C LEU A 681 -17.22 -21.27 8.82
N VAL A 682 -18.27 -21.04 8.08
CA VAL A 682 -19.10 -19.82 8.22
C VAL A 682 -20.49 -20.21 8.66
N VAL A 683 -21.00 -19.58 9.71
CA VAL A 683 -22.38 -19.68 10.18
C VAL A 683 -23.07 -18.34 9.96
N LEU A 684 -24.08 -18.31 9.09
CA LEU A 684 -24.91 -17.14 8.83
C LEU A 684 -26.13 -17.16 9.72
N ILE A 685 -26.37 -16.06 10.40
CA ILE A 685 -27.56 -15.88 11.23
C ILE A 685 -28.53 -14.94 10.53
N ASP A 686 -29.74 -15.45 10.25
CA ASP A 686 -30.82 -14.69 9.60
C ASP A 686 -30.33 -13.89 8.36
N PRO A 687 -29.72 -14.51 7.35
CA PRO A 687 -29.15 -13.76 6.22
C PRO A 687 -30.17 -12.90 5.47
N GLU A 688 -31.48 -13.22 5.57
CA GLU A 688 -32.56 -12.42 5.01
C GLU A 688 -32.65 -11.00 5.65
N LYS A 689 -32.08 -10.84 6.85
CA LYS A 689 -32.03 -9.56 7.57
C LYS A 689 -30.83 -8.68 7.20
N PHE A 690 -29.93 -9.13 6.32
CA PHE A 690 -28.76 -8.34 5.89
C PHE A 690 -29.12 -7.14 5.01
N GLY A 691 -30.38 -6.99 4.63
CA GLY A 691 -30.88 -5.88 3.84
C GLY A 691 -31.71 -6.33 2.64
N GLU A 692 -32.31 -5.34 1.97
CA GLU A 692 -33.10 -5.54 0.77
C GLU A 692 -32.33 -5.13 -0.50
N GLY A 693 -32.86 -5.51 -1.67
CA GLY A 693 -32.27 -5.12 -2.95
C GLY A 693 -30.85 -5.64 -3.18
N ILE A 694 -30.07 -4.83 -3.90
CA ILE A 694 -28.70 -5.22 -4.30
C ILE A 694 -27.74 -5.29 -3.09
N GLU A 695 -27.87 -4.38 -2.13
CA GLU A 695 -27.01 -4.38 -0.93
C GLU A 695 -27.18 -5.67 -0.13
N GLY A 696 -28.42 -6.05 0.18
CA GLY A 696 -28.68 -7.29 0.90
C GLY A 696 -28.25 -8.55 0.13
N ALA A 697 -28.41 -8.56 -1.19
CA ALA A 697 -27.95 -9.68 -2.02
C ALA A 697 -26.40 -9.79 -2.03
N VAL A 698 -25.72 -8.66 -2.15
CA VAL A 698 -24.24 -8.61 -2.10
C VAL A 698 -23.73 -9.03 -0.72
N ASP A 699 -24.33 -8.51 0.37
CA ASP A 699 -23.92 -8.86 1.74
C ASP A 699 -24.10 -10.37 2.00
N ARG A 700 -25.20 -10.98 1.54
CA ARG A 700 -25.41 -12.44 1.60
C ARG A 700 -24.38 -13.21 0.77
N TYR A 701 -24.19 -12.81 -0.47
CA TYR A 701 -23.21 -13.44 -1.37
C TYR A 701 -21.79 -13.39 -0.83
N VAL A 702 -21.37 -12.21 -0.34
CA VAL A 702 -20.05 -12.02 0.29
C VAL A 702 -19.93 -12.95 1.50
N ALA A 703 -20.89 -12.93 2.42
CA ALA A 703 -20.84 -13.74 3.64
C ALA A 703 -20.78 -15.25 3.35
N MET A 704 -21.60 -15.74 2.41
CA MET A 704 -21.59 -17.14 1.99
C MET A 704 -20.23 -17.57 1.43
N THR A 705 -19.66 -16.76 0.57
CA THR A 705 -18.39 -17.07 -0.14
C THR A 705 -17.13 -16.91 0.71
N ARG A 706 -17.26 -16.52 1.99
CA ARG A 706 -16.15 -16.54 2.97
C ARG A 706 -15.83 -17.94 3.48
N ALA A 707 -16.77 -18.88 3.35
CA ALA A 707 -16.58 -20.28 3.74
C ALA A 707 -15.65 -21.02 2.76
N THR A 708 -14.66 -21.71 3.28
CA THR A 708 -13.70 -22.48 2.48
C THR A 708 -13.88 -23.97 2.62
N GLN A 709 -14.63 -24.46 3.64
CA GLN A 709 -14.94 -25.87 3.83
C GLN A 709 -16.44 -26.09 4.05
N GLN A 710 -17.07 -25.38 4.97
CA GLN A 710 -18.47 -25.60 5.34
C GLN A 710 -19.22 -24.30 5.52
N LEU A 711 -20.46 -24.28 5.00
CA LEU A 711 -21.41 -23.20 5.20
C LEU A 711 -22.65 -23.72 5.96
N VAL A 712 -23.04 -22.98 6.99
CA VAL A 712 -24.27 -23.21 7.77
C VAL A 712 -25.13 -21.96 7.75
N ILE A 713 -26.40 -22.12 7.49
CA ILE A 713 -27.38 -21.02 7.46
C ILE A 713 -28.43 -21.30 8.54
N LEU A 714 -28.52 -20.41 9.53
CA LEU A 714 -29.44 -20.53 10.65
C LEU A 714 -30.46 -19.41 10.63
N THR A 715 -31.72 -19.75 10.83
CA THR A 715 -32.82 -18.79 10.84
C THR A 715 -33.53 -18.78 12.19
N SER A 716 -33.89 -17.57 12.63
CA SER A 716 -34.86 -17.39 13.73
C SER A 716 -36.23 -17.64 13.13
N SER A 717 -36.84 -18.78 13.39
CA SER A 717 -38.19 -19.16 12.91
C SER A 717 -39.27 -18.23 13.44
#